data_e9bfa0e4205a19d7453c60ef4a620869
#
_entry.id   e9bfa0e4205a19d7453c60ef4a620869
#
_cell.length_a   1.000
_cell.length_b   1.000
_cell.length_c   1.000
_cell.angle_alpha   90.00
_cell.angle_beta   90.00
_cell.angle_gamma   90.00
#
_symmetry.space_group_name_H-M   'P 1'
#
loop_
_entity.id
_entity.type
_entity.pdbx_description
1 polymer ?
#
loop_
_entity_poly.entity_id
_entity_poly.type
_entity_poly.pdbx_seq_one_letter_code
_entity_poly.pdbx_strand_id
1 'polypeptide(L)'
;MASSQQSKTGGRQKSESADRGLAAAPPTRAVPVVDHWHGTAVPDPYQWLEQGEDPETLAWVARQTERTDAILAARPETAALRARWLAEASVSGVRGLRRAGRYLFYERRAPGASQPTLYRRGVFDGLEEVAVDPAQQGGSELASLDWYQPSLDGRWLAYGLSTEGDEWSTLYARDLDASVDLDVAIPRARGSSVAWEPDGSGFYYTRYPEPGTMPPGEEFYNVRLFFHSMAGPGPDPEVFGSAIGRDDFPEVMLSDEGRYLLVSVHHGWHSAELWFADRERGTPLTRLAAEKDTHYAGLLAGHAYYVLTTLRAPRGRIMRVPLDTTVTWSDARQVVPERPDATLLDFAVSRGVLWLHYLVDAHSELVRWDLAAGEGQPVALPGLGTVSGVEASPTDERVYFVFESFVVKPGVYTVANGRAVPLVVPEQHGAAARVRQEWATSADGTRLPLFVIEPPGGLAAAGPTVLTGYGGFNAATTPAYSPDAAVWVSAGGRWASAVLRGGSEYGEAWHRAGMREHKQTVFDDFFAAAERLIEAGFTNSVHLGITGRSNGGLLMGAALTQRPELFQAVVVGVPLLDMLRYHHFLIARIWASEYGSADKPAEFAYLHRYSPYHRIKPGTAYPATFLWAAHKDSRVDPAHARKMTARLQAAQGGLAPVLYREEGQVGHGMGKPLSWQAASQGDQLGFLAWRLGLKVDPPA
;
A
#
# COMPACT_ATOMS: atom_id res chain seq x y z
N MET A 1 -21.67 33.30 16.62
CA MET A 1 -22.16 31.99 17.07
C MET A 1 -23.56 31.63 16.56
N ALA A 2 -24.52 32.55 16.41
CA ALA A 2 -25.89 32.23 15.95
C ALA A 2 -25.99 31.87 14.44
N SER A 3 -25.17 32.42 13.55
CA SER A 3 -25.20 32.12 12.10
C SER A 3 -24.64 30.76 11.74
N SER A 4 -23.72 30.20 12.56
CA SER A 4 -23.14 28.89 12.34
C SER A 4 -24.08 27.72 12.75
N GLN A 5 -25.01 27.97 13.68
CA GLN A 5 -26.02 26.96 14.06
C GLN A 5 -27.15 26.83 13.04
N GLN A 6 -27.54 27.93 12.38
CA GLN A 6 -28.59 27.87 11.34
C GLN A 6 -28.13 27.19 10.05
N SER A 7 -26.86 27.29 9.67
CA SER A 7 -26.35 26.55 8.50
C SER A 7 -26.21 25.05 8.75
N LYS A 8 -25.89 24.64 9.99
CA LYS A 8 -25.78 23.21 10.39
C LYS A 8 -27.14 22.49 10.38
N THR A 9 -28.22 23.19 10.78
CA THR A 9 -29.58 22.60 10.78
C THR A 9 -30.19 22.50 9.39
N GLY A 10 -29.94 23.47 8.50
CA GLY A 10 -30.47 23.47 7.14
C GLY A 10 -29.87 22.38 6.22
N GLY A 11 -28.57 22.08 6.33
CA GLY A 11 -27.87 21.04 5.55
C GLY A 11 -28.31 19.64 5.98
N ARG A 12 -28.37 19.35 7.28
CA ARG A 12 -28.86 18.07 7.81
C ARG A 12 -30.33 17.81 7.45
N GLN A 13 -31.20 18.80 7.54
CA GLN A 13 -32.62 18.63 7.19
C GLN A 13 -32.85 18.30 5.71
N LYS A 14 -32.07 18.87 4.79
CA LYS A 14 -32.16 18.54 3.35
C LYS A 14 -31.69 17.11 3.04
N SER A 15 -30.63 16.62 3.68
CA SER A 15 -30.16 15.26 3.52
C SER A 15 -31.15 14.25 4.10
N GLU A 16 -31.73 14.51 5.25
CA GLU A 16 -32.74 13.66 5.89
C GLU A 16 -34.04 13.51 5.06
N SER A 17 -34.48 14.54 4.33
CA SER A 17 -35.64 14.42 3.44
C SER A 17 -35.35 13.54 2.22
N ALA A 18 -34.15 13.57 1.68
CA ALA A 18 -33.71 12.70 0.58
C ALA A 18 -33.53 11.25 1.01
N ASP A 19 -33.17 11.00 2.27
CA ASP A 19 -32.93 9.66 2.81
C ASP A 19 -34.23 8.88 3.09
N ARG A 20 -35.36 9.57 3.35
CA ARG A 20 -36.67 8.93 3.61
C ARG A 20 -37.22 8.13 2.44
N GLY A 21 -36.75 8.37 1.22
CA GLY A 21 -37.18 7.65 0.00
C GLY A 21 -36.29 6.47 -0.38
N LEU A 22 -35.21 6.20 0.37
CA LEU A 22 -34.30 5.13 0.04
C LEU A 22 -34.90 3.74 0.41
N ALA A 23 -34.59 2.74 -0.40
CA ALA A 23 -34.92 1.35 -0.08
C ALA A 23 -34.33 0.96 1.28
N ALA A 24 -35.15 0.33 2.13
CA ALA A 24 -34.70 -0.16 3.42
C ALA A 24 -33.55 -1.16 3.28
N ALA A 25 -32.69 -1.24 4.28
CA ALA A 25 -31.64 -2.26 4.30
C ALA A 25 -32.28 -3.67 4.35
N PRO A 26 -31.75 -4.63 3.62
CA PRO A 26 -32.22 -6.02 3.72
C PRO A 26 -32.09 -6.50 5.18
N PRO A 27 -33.09 -7.22 5.72
CA PRO A 27 -33.01 -7.72 7.07
C PRO A 27 -31.86 -8.71 7.22
N THR A 28 -31.12 -8.60 8.32
CA THR A 28 -30.00 -9.48 8.65
C THR A 28 -30.31 -10.26 9.92
N ARG A 29 -30.24 -11.58 9.87
CA ARG A 29 -30.47 -12.47 11.00
C ARG A 29 -29.39 -12.25 12.06
N ALA A 30 -29.79 -12.02 13.30
CA ALA A 30 -28.89 -12.01 14.45
C ALA A 30 -28.93 -13.36 15.15
N VAL A 31 -27.78 -13.95 15.44
CA VAL A 31 -27.64 -15.22 16.15
C VAL A 31 -26.98 -14.94 17.50
N PRO A 32 -27.47 -15.51 18.62
CA PRO A 32 -26.93 -15.21 19.95
C PRO A 32 -25.61 -15.97 20.20
N VAL A 33 -24.58 -15.66 19.39
CA VAL A 33 -23.22 -16.16 19.57
C VAL A 33 -22.46 -15.23 20.53
N VAL A 34 -21.75 -15.84 21.48
CA VAL A 34 -20.90 -15.13 22.45
C VAL A 34 -19.53 -15.80 22.49
N ASP A 35 -18.52 -15.08 22.10
CA ASP A 35 -17.14 -15.49 22.27
C ASP A 35 -16.65 -15.21 23.71
N HIS A 36 -15.80 -16.06 24.22
CA HIS A 36 -15.21 -15.91 25.55
C HIS A 36 -13.70 -15.68 25.46
N TRP A 37 -13.29 -14.43 25.65
CA TRP A 37 -11.89 -14.02 25.61
C TRP A 37 -11.40 -13.69 27.02
N HIS A 38 -10.48 -14.48 27.59
CA HIS A 38 -9.85 -14.22 28.88
C HIS A 38 -10.85 -13.87 30.01
N GLY A 39 -11.99 -14.59 30.05
CA GLY A 39 -13.06 -14.36 31.04
C GLY A 39 -14.05 -13.24 30.66
N THR A 40 -13.85 -12.56 29.53
CA THR A 40 -14.79 -11.54 29.01
C THR A 40 -15.70 -12.15 27.96
N ALA A 41 -17.01 -12.03 28.17
CA ALA A 41 -18.01 -12.43 27.18
C ALA A 41 -18.20 -11.34 26.14
N VAL A 42 -18.00 -11.67 24.87
CA VAL A 42 -18.08 -10.74 23.73
C VAL A 42 -19.16 -11.23 22.76
N PRO A 43 -20.31 -10.54 22.66
CA PRO A 43 -21.35 -10.92 21.71
C PRO A 43 -20.95 -10.67 20.26
N ASP A 44 -21.12 -11.70 19.41
CA ASP A 44 -20.88 -11.63 17.98
C ASP A 44 -22.09 -12.17 17.18
N PRO A 45 -23.20 -11.43 17.10
CA PRO A 45 -24.45 -11.91 16.54
C PRO A 45 -24.41 -12.13 15.02
N TYR A 46 -23.36 -11.69 14.34
CA TYR A 46 -23.19 -11.79 12.89
C TYR A 46 -21.99 -12.66 12.48
N GLN A 47 -21.49 -13.51 13.38
CA GLN A 47 -20.37 -14.40 13.13
C GLN A 47 -20.63 -15.37 11.95
N TRP A 48 -21.88 -15.73 11.68
CA TRP A 48 -22.25 -16.58 10.55
C TRP A 48 -21.86 -15.99 9.18
N LEU A 49 -21.71 -14.66 9.07
CA LEU A 49 -21.23 -13.98 7.86
C LEU A 49 -19.73 -14.19 7.57
N GLU A 50 -19.01 -14.88 8.46
CA GLU A 50 -17.63 -15.32 8.24
C GLU A 50 -17.54 -16.51 7.26
N GLN A 51 -18.65 -17.25 7.11
CA GLN A 51 -18.74 -18.39 6.18
C GLN A 51 -19.00 -17.87 4.75
N GLY A 52 -17.91 -17.43 4.06
CA GLY A 52 -17.98 -16.72 2.78
C GLY A 52 -18.71 -17.47 1.66
N GLU A 53 -18.54 -18.80 1.60
CA GLU A 53 -19.14 -19.68 0.58
C GLU A 53 -20.50 -20.25 0.98
N ASP A 54 -20.99 -19.93 2.19
CA ASP A 54 -22.31 -20.39 2.62
C ASP A 54 -23.40 -19.75 1.77
N PRO A 55 -24.39 -20.54 1.25
CA PRO A 55 -25.48 -20.00 0.42
C PRO A 55 -26.30 -18.88 1.07
N GLU A 56 -26.48 -18.88 2.40
CA GLU A 56 -27.17 -17.79 3.10
C GLU A 56 -26.34 -16.51 3.08
N THR A 57 -25.03 -16.62 3.28
CA THR A 57 -24.08 -15.49 3.21
C THR A 57 -24.05 -14.90 1.80
N LEU A 58 -23.91 -15.75 0.77
CA LEU A 58 -23.92 -15.32 -0.62
C LEU A 58 -25.23 -14.64 -1.02
N ALA A 59 -26.36 -15.17 -0.58
CA ALA A 59 -27.68 -14.55 -0.81
C ALA A 59 -27.83 -13.21 -0.07
N TRP A 60 -27.25 -13.05 1.12
CA TRP A 60 -27.24 -11.80 1.85
C TRP A 60 -26.36 -10.76 1.12
N VAL A 61 -25.18 -11.15 0.70
CA VAL A 61 -24.25 -10.32 -0.11
C VAL A 61 -24.93 -9.82 -1.37
N ALA A 62 -25.58 -10.71 -2.13
CA ALA A 62 -26.27 -10.36 -3.36
C ALA A 62 -27.35 -9.28 -3.13
N ARG A 63 -28.20 -9.45 -2.11
CA ARG A 63 -29.24 -8.45 -1.77
C ARG A 63 -28.66 -7.10 -1.34
N GLN A 64 -27.58 -7.08 -0.58
CA GLN A 64 -26.91 -5.84 -0.17
C GLN A 64 -26.27 -5.12 -1.36
N THR A 65 -25.59 -5.86 -2.23
CA THR A 65 -24.96 -5.35 -3.45
C THR A 65 -26.01 -4.76 -4.41
N GLU A 66 -27.09 -5.52 -4.71
CA GLU A 66 -28.20 -5.07 -5.57
C GLU A 66 -28.81 -3.75 -5.07
N ARG A 67 -29.08 -3.67 -3.75
CA ARG A 67 -29.59 -2.43 -3.14
C ARG A 67 -28.63 -1.27 -3.31
N THR A 68 -27.34 -1.49 -3.07
CA THR A 68 -26.31 -0.46 -3.18
C THR A 68 -26.18 0.04 -4.61
N ASP A 69 -26.12 -0.88 -5.57
CA ASP A 69 -26.01 -0.56 -6.99
C ASP A 69 -27.23 0.24 -7.49
N ALA A 70 -28.44 -0.15 -7.09
CA ALA A 70 -29.67 0.59 -7.43
C ALA A 70 -29.66 2.02 -6.87
N ILE A 71 -29.19 2.20 -5.62
CA ILE A 71 -29.11 3.54 -5.00
C ILE A 71 -28.07 4.41 -5.71
N LEU A 72 -26.89 3.88 -6.01
CA LEU A 72 -25.79 4.63 -6.64
C LEU A 72 -26.09 4.93 -8.12
N ALA A 73 -26.66 3.99 -8.86
CA ALA A 73 -27.06 4.18 -10.25
C ALA A 73 -28.11 5.28 -10.43
N ALA A 74 -28.96 5.51 -9.43
CA ALA A 74 -29.95 6.60 -9.44
C ALA A 74 -29.33 8.01 -9.20
N ARG A 75 -28.01 8.11 -9.02
CA ARG A 75 -27.31 9.39 -8.75
C ARG A 75 -26.59 9.86 -10.02
N PRO A 76 -26.96 11.03 -10.57
CA PRO A 76 -26.34 11.53 -11.81
C PRO A 76 -24.84 11.80 -11.64
N GLU A 77 -24.38 12.18 -10.45
CA GLU A 77 -22.98 12.42 -10.14
C GLU A 77 -22.13 11.15 -10.35
N THR A 78 -22.68 9.96 -10.09
CA THR A 78 -21.97 8.68 -10.20
C THR A 78 -21.50 8.42 -11.62
N ALA A 79 -22.38 8.56 -12.60
CA ALA A 79 -22.05 8.32 -14.00
C ALA A 79 -20.99 9.31 -14.51
N ALA A 80 -21.14 10.59 -14.14
CA ALA A 80 -20.19 11.63 -14.53
C ALA A 80 -18.79 11.39 -13.92
N LEU A 81 -18.73 10.98 -12.65
CA LEU A 81 -17.45 10.70 -11.96
C LEU A 81 -16.81 9.42 -12.48
N ARG A 82 -17.57 8.38 -12.84
CA ARG A 82 -17.04 7.18 -13.54
C ARG A 82 -16.35 7.53 -14.84
N ALA A 83 -17.01 8.35 -15.68
CA ALA A 83 -16.45 8.77 -16.97
C ALA A 83 -15.17 9.60 -16.80
N ARG A 84 -15.18 10.58 -15.87
CA ARG A 84 -14.00 11.40 -15.58
C ARG A 84 -12.85 10.56 -15.02
N TRP A 85 -13.15 9.62 -14.12
CA TRP A 85 -12.15 8.73 -13.55
C TRP A 85 -11.51 7.83 -14.62
N LEU A 86 -12.32 7.25 -15.50
CA LEU A 86 -11.83 6.45 -16.62
C LEU A 86 -10.90 7.26 -17.54
N ALA A 87 -11.30 8.47 -17.89
CA ALA A 87 -10.49 9.37 -18.72
C ALA A 87 -9.16 9.72 -18.02
N GLU A 88 -9.20 10.04 -16.72
CA GLU A 88 -8.01 10.38 -15.95
C GLU A 88 -7.04 9.20 -15.79
N ALA A 89 -7.55 8.02 -15.51
CA ALA A 89 -6.75 6.81 -15.31
C ALA A 89 -6.33 6.11 -16.62
N SER A 90 -6.90 6.49 -17.77
CA SER A 90 -6.50 5.94 -19.08
C SER A 90 -5.07 6.34 -19.48
N VAL A 91 -4.59 7.47 -18.99
CA VAL A 91 -3.19 7.88 -19.11
C VAL A 91 -2.47 7.48 -17.83
N SER A 92 -1.83 6.33 -17.85
CA SER A 92 -1.15 5.81 -16.66
C SER A 92 0.21 6.45 -16.44
N GLY A 93 0.60 6.57 -15.18
CA GLY A 93 1.99 6.80 -14.78
C GLY A 93 2.85 5.54 -14.94
N VAL A 94 4.13 5.70 -14.70
CA VAL A 94 5.15 4.65 -14.67
C VAL A 94 5.30 4.13 -13.24
N ARG A 95 5.46 2.81 -13.05
CA ARG A 95 5.73 2.22 -11.74
C ARG A 95 6.72 1.07 -11.83
N GLY A 96 7.23 0.63 -10.69
CA GLY A 96 8.06 -0.57 -10.57
C GLY A 96 9.41 -0.43 -11.28
N LEU A 97 10.04 0.76 -11.32
CA LEU A 97 11.31 0.97 -12.00
C LEU A 97 12.40 0.02 -11.48
N ARG A 98 13.11 -0.64 -12.42
CA ARG A 98 14.32 -1.42 -12.18
C ARG A 98 15.36 -1.13 -13.25
N ARG A 99 16.64 -1.17 -12.86
CA ARG A 99 17.76 -1.10 -13.79
C ARG A 99 18.50 -2.44 -13.83
N ALA A 100 18.72 -2.98 -15.04
CA ALA A 100 19.56 -4.15 -15.25
C ALA A 100 20.46 -3.92 -16.48
N GLY A 101 21.77 -3.95 -16.26
CA GLY A 101 22.76 -3.66 -17.30
C GLY A 101 22.52 -2.32 -17.98
N ARG A 102 22.26 -2.36 -19.28
CA ARG A 102 21.97 -1.20 -20.12
C ARG A 102 20.46 -0.90 -20.29
N TYR A 103 19.61 -1.53 -19.51
CA TYR A 103 18.16 -1.43 -19.65
C TYR A 103 17.50 -0.87 -18.40
N LEU A 104 16.39 -0.16 -18.61
CA LEU A 104 15.40 0.19 -17.61
C LEU A 104 14.16 -0.68 -17.84
N PHE A 105 13.62 -1.20 -16.79
CA PHE A 105 12.35 -1.94 -16.76
C PHE A 105 11.34 -1.13 -15.98
N TYR A 106 10.12 -1.05 -16.48
CA TYR A 106 9.02 -0.38 -15.79
C TYR A 106 7.67 -0.80 -16.34
N GLU A 107 6.66 -0.70 -15.51
CA GLU A 107 5.30 -0.92 -15.89
C GLU A 107 4.60 0.39 -16.27
N ARG A 108 3.81 0.35 -17.33
CA ARG A 108 2.80 1.36 -17.64
C ARG A 108 1.65 0.71 -18.41
N ARG A 109 0.47 1.32 -18.34
CA ARG A 109 -0.66 0.86 -19.15
C ARG A 109 -0.59 1.49 -20.53
N ALA A 110 -0.62 0.65 -21.57
CA ALA A 110 -0.77 1.12 -22.93
C ALA A 110 -2.18 1.72 -23.14
N PRO A 111 -2.36 2.68 -24.07
CA PRO A 111 -3.69 3.20 -24.37
C PRO A 111 -4.67 2.08 -24.76
N GLY A 112 -5.82 2.04 -24.06
CA GLY A 112 -6.85 1.01 -24.27
C GLY A 112 -6.60 -0.34 -23.60
N ALA A 113 -5.46 -0.56 -22.97
CA ALA A 113 -5.19 -1.80 -22.25
C ALA A 113 -5.93 -1.87 -20.91
N SER A 114 -6.39 -3.06 -20.54
CA SER A 114 -7.06 -3.32 -19.24
C SER A 114 -6.06 -3.35 -18.08
N GLN A 115 -4.86 -3.86 -18.33
CA GLN A 115 -3.79 -4.05 -17.34
C GLN A 115 -2.51 -3.29 -17.71
N PRO A 116 -1.64 -2.96 -16.76
CA PRO A 116 -0.29 -2.48 -17.05
C PRO A 116 0.54 -3.56 -17.74
N THR A 117 1.41 -3.13 -18.63
CA THR A 117 2.36 -3.92 -19.38
C THR A 117 3.78 -3.58 -18.91
N LEU A 118 4.66 -4.57 -18.78
CA LEU A 118 6.08 -4.36 -18.49
C LEU A 118 6.83 -4.04 -19.77
N TYR A 119 7.61 -2.97 -19.72
CA TYR A 119 8.48 -2.52 -20.80
C TYR A 119 9.95 -2.68 -20.41
N ARG A 120 10.79 -2.99 -21.41
CA ARG A 120 12.25 -2.91 -21.37
C ARG A 120 12.70 -1.75 -22.27
N ARG A 121 13.49 -0.81 -21.75
CA ARG A 121 13.96 0.36 -22.48
C ARG A 121 15.48 0.50 -22.42
N GLY A 122 16.14 0.63 -23.56
CA GLY A 122 17.57 0.91 -23.62
C GLY A 122 17.93 2.28 -23.02
N VAL A 123 18.93 2.28 -22.12
CA VAL A 123 19.39 3.50 -21.43
C VAL A 123 20.06 4.48 -22.39
N PHE A 124 20.73 3.97 -23.44
CA PHE A 124 21.55 4.77 -24.35
C PHE A 124 20.82 5.14 -25.65
N ASP A 125 20.07 4.23 -26.23
CA ASP A 125 19.37 4.37 -27.50
C ASP A 125 17.91 4.77 -27.34
N GLY A 126 17.35 4.57 -26.14
CA GLY A 126 15.97 4.89 -25.81
C GLY A 126 14.93 3.96 -26.48
N LEU A 127 15.39 2.89 -27.13
CA LEU A 127 14.48 1.92 -27.74
C LEU A 127 13.69 1.19 -26.65
N GLU A 128 12.39 1.13 -26.82
CA GLU A 128 11.44 0.53 -25.89
C GLU A 128 10.74 -0.65 -26.54
N GLU A 129 10.63 -1.76 -25.83
CA GLU A 129 9.93 -2.95 -26.25
C GLU A 129 9.07 -3.52 -25.11
N VAL A 130 8.07 -4.32 -25.46
CA VAL A 130 7.27 -5.04 -24.47
C VAL A 130 8.06 -6.23 -23.95
N ALA A 131 8.30 -6.27 -22.64
CA ALA A 131 8.92 -7.40 -21.96
C ALA A 131 7.88 -8.46 -21.56
N VAL A 132 6.76 -8.04 -20.94
CA VAL A 132 5.62 -8.92 -20.57
C VAL A 132 4.32 -8.16 -20.74
N ASP A 133 3.39 -8.74 -21.47
CA ASP A 133 1.99 -8.34 -21.50
C ASP A 133 1.18 -9.40 -20.72
N PRO A 134 0.69 -9.08 -19.50
CA PRO A 134 0.02 -10.06 -18.66
C PRO A 134 -1.20 -10.70 -19.29
N ALA A 135 -1.95 -9.95 -20.11
CA ALA A 135 -3.14 -10.46 -20.78
C ALA A 135 -2.79 -11.53 -21.83
N GLN A 136 -1.66 -11.37 -22.52
CA GLN A 136 -1.19 -12.34 -23.53
C GLN A 136 -0.58 -13.57 -22.86
N GLN A 137 0.34 -13.41 -21.93
CA GLN A 137 1.01 -14.53 -21.26
C GLN A 137 0.07 -15.27 -20.29
N GLY A 138 -0.82 -14.59 -19.59
CA GLY A 138 -1.79 -15.20 -18.68
C GLY A 138 -3.06 -15.71 -19.35
N GLY A 139 -3.28 -15.42 -20.65
CA GLY A 139 -4.45 -15.87 -21.40
C GLY A 139 -5.79 -15.29 -20.93
N SER A 140 -5.78 -14.20 -20.16
CA SER A 140 -6.96 -13.57 -19.58
C SER A 140 -6.74 -12.07 -19.34
N GLU A 141 -7.78 -11.25 -19.55
CA GLU A 141 -7.78 -9.84 -19.16
C GLU A 141 -7.71 -9.63 -17.64
N LEU A 142 -7.97 -10.66 -16.85
CA LEU A 142 -7.85 -10.66 -15.39
C LEU A 142 -6.47 -11.10 -14.91
N ALA A 143 -5.57 -11.48 -15.81
CA ALA A 143 -4.19 -11.76 -15.46
C ALA A 143 -3.45 -10.46 -15.13
N SER A 144 -2.67 -10.48 -14.06
CA SER A 144 -1.86 -9.35 -13.61
C SER A 144 -0.42 -9.76 -13.39
N LEU A 145 0.49 -8.83 -13.69
CA LEU A 145 1.89 -8.92 -13.29
C LEU A 145 2.00 -8.44 -11.83
N ASP A 146 2.36 -9.33 -10.92
CA ASP A 146 2.45 -9.01 -9.50
C ASP A 146 3.83 -8.51 -9.11
N TRP A 147 4.87 -9.09 -9.72
CA TRP A 147 6.26 -8.73 -9.49
C TRP A 147 7.13 -9.21 -10.67
N TYR A 148 8.33 -8.66 -10.79
CA TYR A 148 9.32 -9.09 -11.77
C TYR A 148 10.75 -8.79 -11.30
N GLN A 149 11.71 -9.59 -11.79
CA GLN A 149 13.13 -9.44 -11.50
C GLN A 149 13.96 -9.80 -12.74
N PRO A 150 14.60 -8.82 -13.40
CA PRO A 150 15.53 -9.09 -14.49
C PRO A 150 16.85 -9.66 -13.97
N SER A 151 17.57 -10.40 -14.83
CA SER A 151 18.98 -10.74 -14.62
C SER A 151 19.86 -9.49 -14.67
N LEU A 152 21.08 -9.56 -14.14
CA LEU A 152 22.00 -8.44 -14.05
C LEU A 152 22.30 -7.74 -15.39
N ASP A 153 22.35 -8.51 -16.48
CA ASP A 153 22.57 -8.02 -17.85
C ASP A 153 21.28 -7.54 -18.54
N GLY A 154 20.11 -7.86 -17.97
CA GLY A 154 18.78 -7.55 -18.50
C GLY A 154 18.31 -8.46 -19.62
N ARG A 155 18.96 -9.62 -19.85
CA ARG A 155 18.57 -10.61 -20.84
C ARG A 155 17.45 -11.51 -20.35
N TRP A 156 17.60 -12.07 -19.14
CA TRP A 156 16.62 -12.97 -18.53
C TRP A 156 15.67 -12.21 -17.62
N LEU A 157 14.44 -12.66 -17.55
CA LEU A 157 13.41 -12.09 -16.70
C LEU A 157 12.66 -13.19 -15.97
N ALA A 158 12.64 -13.15 -14.63
CA ALA A 158 11.68 -13.88 -13.82
C ALA A 158 10.51 -12.96 -13.48
N TYR A 159 9.29 -13.48 -13.53
CA TYR A 159 8.10 -12.66 -13.26
C TYR A 159 6.95 -13.52 -12.72
N GLY A 160 6.10 -12.93 -11.89
CA GLY A 160 4.94 -13.57 -11.29
C GLY A 160 3.64 -13.09 -11.91
N LEU A 161 2.81 -14.03 -12.40
CA LEU A 161 1.46 -13.76 -12.84
C LEU A 161 0.45 -14.41 -11.89
N SER A 162 -0.59 -13.64 -11.54
CA SER A 162 -1.79 -14.12 -10.88
C SER A 162 -3.03 -13.79 -11.68
N THR A 163 -4.17 -14.36 -11.30
CA THR A 163 -5.47 -14.10 -11.95
C THR A 163 -6.49 -13.63 -10.93
N GLU A 164 -7.48 -12.85 -11.37
CA GLU A 164 -8.56 -12.34 -10.51
C GLU A 164 -8.07 -11.55 -9.27
N GLY A 165 -6.78 -11.15 -9.25
CA GLY A 165 -6.18 -10.38 -8.17
C GLY A 165 -5.98 -11.15 -6.86
N ASP A 166 -5.94 -12.48 -6.89
CA ASP A 166 -5.71 -13.34 -5.73
C ASP A 166 -4.27 -13.30 -5.21
N GLU A 167 -3.34 -12.74 -6.01
CA GLU A 167 -1.91 -12.56 -5.70
C GLU A 167 -1.15 -13.89 -5.50
N TRP A 168 -1.76 -15.03 -5.79
CA TRP A 168 -1.08 -16.33 -5.75
C TRP A 168 -0.34 -16.59 -7.06
N SER A 169 0.72 -15.82 -7.26
CA SER A 169 1.49 -15.84 -8.50
C SER A 169 2.11 -17.20 -8.78
N THR A 170 2.08 -17.57 -10.06
CA THR A 170 3.01 -18.55 -10.64
C THR A 170 4.20 -17.79 -11.21
N LEU A 171 5.42 -18.23 -10.86
CA LEU A 171 6.67 -17.69 -11.40
C LEU A 171 6.92 -18.29 -12.77
N TYR A 172 7.17 -17.42 -13.72
CA TYR A 172 7.62 -17.73 -15.09
C TYR A 172 8.97 -17.10 -15.36
N ALA A 173 9.67 -17.59 -16.38
CA ALA A 173 10.91 -17.01 -16.85
C ALA A 173 10.90 -16.81 -18.37
N ARG A 174 11.61 -15.78 -18.87
CA ARG A 174 11.64 -15.38 -20.29
C ARG A 174 13.05 -14.97 -20.72
N ASP A 175 13.49 -15.39 -21.90
CA ASP A 175 14.63 -14.83 -22.63
C ASP A 175 14.12 -13.64 -23.45
N LEU A 176 14.48 -12.43 -23.03
CA LEU A 176 14.02 -11.18 -23.66
C LEU A 176 14.74 -10.93 -24.99
N ASP A 177 15.99 -11.36 -25.16
CA ASP A 177 16.72 -11.17 -26.38
C ASP A 177 16.24 -12.11 -27.49
N ALA A 178 15.83 -13.34 -27.14
CA ALA A 178 15.19 -14.28 -28.03
C ALA A 178 13.68 -14.07 -28.14
N SER A 179 13.07 -13.30 -27.24
CA SER A 179 11.62 -13.12 -27.10
C SER A 179 10.86 -14.45 -26.89
N VAL A 180 11.43 -15.36 -26.11
CA VAL A 180 10.92 -16.72 -25.86
C VAL A 180 10.64 -16.93 -24.38
N ASP A 181 9.45 -17.44 -24.08
CA ASP A 181 9.12 -17.93 -22.74
C ASP A 181 9.83 -19.28 -22.52
N LEU A 182 10.45 -19.41 -21.33
CA LEU A 182 11.19 -20.61 -20.94
C LEU A 182 10.24 -21.63 -20.31
N ASP A 183 10.64 -22.90 -20.29
CA ASP A 183 9.85 -23.97 -19.66
C ASP A 183 9.96 -23.92 -18.13
N VAL A 184 9.49 -22.83 -17.55
CA VAL A 184 9.48 -22.55 -16.11
C VAL A 184 8.08 -22.12 -15.69
N ALA A 185 7.48 -22.89 -14.79
CA ALA A 185 6.19 -22.56 -14.19
C ALA A 185 6.17 -23.03 -12.73
N ILE A 186 6.52 -22.15 -11.81
CA ILE A 186 6.65 -22.47 -10.38
C ILE A 186 5.49 -21.83 -9.63
N PRO A 187 4.52 -22.62 -9.13
CA PRO A 187 3.38 -22.09 -8.39
C PRO A 187 3.77 -21.61 -6.98
N ARG A 188 2.86 -20.91 -6.33
CA ARG A 188 3.00 -20.45 -4.94
C ARG A 188 4.13 -19.44 -4.73
N ALA A 189 4.51 -18.71 -5.78
CA ALA A 189 5.57 -17.70 -5.77
C ALA A 189 5.03 -16.27 -5.49
N ARG A 190 4.10 -16.13 -4.56
CA ARG A 190 3.52 -14.84 -4.14
C ARG A 190 4.60 -13.93 -3.59
N GLY A 191 4.80 -12.76 -4.20
CA GLY A 191 5.81 -11.79 -3.76
C GLY A 191 7.21 -12.40 -3.66
N SER A 192 7.58 -13.27 -4.61
CA SER A 192 8.86 -13.99 -4.61
C SER A 192 10.04 -13.02 -4.70
N SER A 193 11.03 -13.22 -3.84
CA SER A 193 12.36 -12.63 -3.99
C SER A 193 13.18 -13.51 -4.91
N VAL A 194 13.81 -12.92 -5.94
CA VAL A 194 14.59 -13.65 -6.95
C VAL A 194 15.98 -13.05 -7.09
N ALA A 195 17.02 -13.93 -7.17
CA ALA A 195 18.38 -13.53 -7.50
C ALA A 195 18.96 -14.48 -8.57
N TRP A 196 19.29 -13.93 -9.74
CA TRP A 196 19.86 -14.69 -10.86
C TRP A 196 21.32 -15.02 -10.66
N GLU A 197 21.75 -16.21 -11.10
CA GLU A 197 23.17 -16.50 -11.34
C GLU A 197 23.69 -15.57 -12.45
N PRO A 198 24.91 -15.03 -12.34
CA PRO A 198 25.45 -14.08 -13.31
C PRO A 198 25.56 -14.64 -14.74
N ASP A 199 25.73 -15.96 -14.88
CA ASP A 199 25.83 -16.65 -16.18
C ASP A 199 24.46 -17.13 -16.72
N GLY A 200 23.36 -16.86 -15.99
CA GLY A 200 22.03 -17.32 -16.37
C GLY A 200 21.76 -18.80 -16.19
N SER A 201 22.68 -19.55 -15.53
CA SER A 201 22.54 -21.01 -15.31
C SER A 201 21.42 -21.39 -14.34
N GLY A 202 20.87 -20.43 -13.61
CA GLY A 202 19.78 -20.62 -12.65
C GLY A 202 19.45 -19.37 -11.88
N PHE A 203 18.57 -19.51 -10.91
CA PHE A 203 18.22 -18.43 -10.00
C PHE A 203 17.74 -18.95 -8.64
N TYR A 204 18.01 -18.18 -7.60
CA TYR A 204 17.38 -18.34 -6.28
C TYR A 204 16.00 -17.70 -6.30
N TYR A 205 15.04 -18.33 -5.60
CA TYR A 205 13.69 -17.75 -5.48
C TYR A 205 13.00 -18.20 -4.19
N THR A 206 12.04 -17.42 -3.75
CA THR A 206 11.24 -17.77 -2.56
C THR A 206 9.83 -18.20 -2.96
N ARG A 207 9.29 -19.19 -2.26
CA ARG A 207 7.89 -19.61 -2.42
C ARG A 207 7.27 -20.13 -1.14
N TYR A 208 5.95 -20.17 -1.14
CA TYR A 208 5.14 -20.78 -0.10
C TYR A 208 5.04 -22.30 -0.29
N PRO A 209 4.71 -23.07 0.78
CA PRO A 209 4.46 -24.50 0.69
C PRO A 209 3.28 -24.82 -0.25
N GLU A 210 3.34 -26.01 -0.85
CA GLU A 210 2.22 -26.55 -1.62
C GLU A 210 1.02 -26.88 -0.71
N PRO A 211 -0.22 -26.66 -1.18
CA PRO A 211 -1.42 -27.06 -0.44
C PRO A 211 -1.40 -28.54 -0.07
N GLY A 212 -1.76 -28.85 1.16
CA GLY A 212 -1.78 -30.23 1.67
C GLY A 212 -0.42 -30.77 2.14
N THR A 213 0.68 -30.06 1.96
CA THR A 213 2.00 -30.42 2.53
C THR A 213 2.21 -29.93 3.95
N MET A 214 1.34 -29.03 4.41
CA MET A 214 1.32 -28.45 5.76
C MET A 214 -0.04 -28.63 6.40
N PRO A 215 -0.17 -28.52 7.73
CA PRO A 215 -1.46 -28.45 8.40
C PRO A 215 -2.36 -27.34 7.80
N PRO A 216 -3.68 -27.49 7.78
CA PRO A 216 -4.60 -26.49 7.25
C PRO A 216 -4.38 -25.09 7.85
N GLY A 217 -4.23 -24.08 6.99
CA GLY A 217 -3.93 -22.70 7.37
C GLY A 217 -2.43 -22.37 7.47
N GLU A 218 -1.55 -23.37 7.51
CA GLU A 218 -0.08 -23.16 7.53
C GLU A 218 0.51 -22.94 6.12
N GLU A 219 -0.23 -23.24 5.08
CA GLU A 219 0.14 -23.00 3.67
C GLU A 219 0.23 -21.51 3.29
N PHE A 220 -0.24 -20.62 4.15
CA PHE A 220 -0.13 -19.16 4.02
C PHE A 220 1.17 -18.60 4.64
N TYR A 221 1.98 -19.44 5.23
CA TYR A 221 3.19 -19.12 5.98
C TYR A 221 4.35 -20.01 5.53
N ASN A 222 5.46 -20.00 6.27
CA ASN A 222 6.60 -20.89 6.00
C ASN A 222 7.26 -20.65 4.63
N VAL A 223 7.44 -19.40 4.25
CA VAL A 223 8.17 -19.05 3.02
C VAL A 223 9.60 -19.53 3.10
N ARG A 224 10.09 -20.17 2.01
CA ARG A 224 11.43 -20.75 1.95
C ARG A 224 12.15 -20.35 0.68
N LEU A 225 13.47 -20.37 0.73
CA LEU A 225 14.36 -20.09 -0.39
C LEU A 225 14.78 -21.39 -1.09
N PHE A 226 14.63 -21.42 -2.41
CA PHE A 226 15.00 -22.51 -3.29
C PHE A 226 15.97 -22.06 -4.37
N PHE A 227 16.60 -23.01 -5.07
CA PHE A 227 17.40 -22.75 -6.25
C PHE A 227 16.81 -23.50 -7.44
N HIS A 228 16.51 -22.78 -8.53
CA HIS A 228 16.05 -23.34 -9.80
C HIS A 228 17.22 -23.40 -10.79
N SER A 229 17.50 -24.57 -11.35
CA SER A 229 18.55 -24.79 -12.37
C SER A 229 17.95 -24.73 -13.78
N MET A 230 18.53 -23.92 -14.64
CA MET A 230 18.15 -23.84 -16.06
C MET A 230 18.73 -25.01 -16.89
N ALA A 231 19.53 -25.91 -16.30
CA ALA A 231 20.17 -27.00 -16.99
C ALA A 231 19.24 -28.20 -17.33
N GLY A 232 18.01 -28.20 -16.84
CA GLY A 232 17.01 -29.22 -17.14
C GLY A 232 16.07 -29.55 -15.97
N PRO A 233 15.07 -30.40 -16.18
CA PRO A 233 14.06 -30.72 -15.21
C PRO A 233 14.63 -31.47 -14.00
N GLY A 234 14.25 -31.04 -12.81
CA GLY A 234 14.59 -31.64 -11.52
C GLY A 234 13.87 -30.92 -10.39
N PRO A 235 13.78 -31.52 -9.19
CA PRO A 235 13.23 -30.82 -8.04
C PRO A 235 14.20 -29.71 -7.60
N ASP A 236 13.68 -28.55 -7.32
CA ASP A 236 14.46 -27.43 -6.80
C ASP A 236 14.88 -27.70 -5.34
N PRO A 237 16.17 -27.71 -5.02
CA PRO A 237 16.63 -27.88 -3.66
C PRO A 237 16.26 -26.68 -2.79
N GLU A 238 15.79 -26.94 -1.56
CA GLU A 238 15.68 -25.91 -0.54
C GLU A 238 17.08 -25.44 -0.11
N VAL A 239 17.33 -24.15 -0.17
CA VAL A 239 18.61 -23.51 0.20
C VAL A 239 18.56 -22.97 1.62
N PHE A 240 17.42 -22.39 2.00
CA PHE A 240 17.27 -21.77 3.31
C PHE A 240 15.78 -21.67 3.72
N GLY A 241 15.50 -21.82 5.01
CA GLY A 241 14.16 -21.68 5.55
C GLY A 241 13.93 -22.40 6.86
N SER A 242 14.65 -23.52 7.12
CA SER A 242 14.49 -24.30 8.36
C SER A 242 15.00 -23.58 9.62
N ALA A 243 15.81 -22.54 9.46
CA ALA A 243 16.43 -21.77 10.57
C ALA A 243 15.61 -20.53 11.00
N ILE A 244 14.50 -20.23 10.31
CA ILE A 244 13.68 -19.04 10.54
C ILE A 244 12.27 -19.41 11.02
N GLY A 245 11.57 -18.42 11.58
CA GLY A 245 10.19 -18.57 12.04
C GLY A 245 9.21 -18.75 10.88
N ARG A 246 8.06 -19.35 11.16
CA ARG A 246 7.04 -19.60 10.15
C ARG A 246 6.42 -18.32 9.56
N ASP A 247 6.40 -17.24 10.34
CA ASP A 247 5.80 -15.95 9.96
C ASP A 247 6.86 -15.00 9.34
N ASP A 248 8.12 -15.48 9.14
CA ASP A 248 9.24 -14.71 8.62
C ASP A 248 9.31 -14.78 7.09
N PHE A 249 9.85 -13.72 6.48
CA PHE A 249 10.01 -13.59 5.03
C PHE A 249 11.49 -13.46 4.65
N PRO A 250 12.09 -14.49 4.03
CA PRO A 250 13.44 -14.38 3.48
C PRO A 250 13.44 -13.63 2.15
N GLU A 251 14.38 -12.71 2.01
CA GLU A 251 14.68 -11.99 0.77
C GLU A 251 16.13 -12.29 0.38
N VAL A 252 16.36 -12.69 -0.88
CA VAL A 252 17.67 -13.14 -1.36
C VAL A 252 18.35 -12.09 -2.22
N MET A 253 19.67 -11.99 -2.07
CA MET A 253 20.53 -11.17 -2.90
C MET A 253 21.81 -11.93 -3.25
N LEU A 254 22.25 -11.82 -4.50
CA LEU A 254 23.50 -12.41 -4.98
C LEU A 254 24.40 -11.28 -5.52
N SER A 255 25.71 -11.36 -5.26
CA SER A 255 26.66 -10.42 -5.83
C SER A 255 26.79 -10.57 -7.35
N ASP A 256 27.21 -9.49 -8.03
CA ASP A 256 27.34 -9.45 -9.50
C ASP A 256 28.23 -10.59 -10.06
N GLU A 257 29.24 -11.02 -9.31
CA GLU A 257 30.13 -12.14 -9.66
C GLU A 257 29.63 -13.51 -9.15
N GLY A 258 28.48 -13.57 -8.47
CA GLY A 258 27.90 -14.81 -7.97
C GLY A 258 28.57 -15.39 -6.71
N ARG A 259 29.55 -14.70 -6.13
CA ARG A 259 30.32 -15.19 -4.99
C ARG A 259 29.58 -15.08 -3.68
N TYR A 260 28.97 -13.93 -3.41
CA TYR A 260 28.37 -13.63 -2.11
C TYR A 260 26.84 -13.78 -2.14
N LEU A 261 26.34 -14.68 -1.31
CA LEU A 261 24.90 -14.89 -1.12
C LEU A 261 24.48 -14.26 0.21
N LEU A 262 23.52 -13.34 0.17
CA LEU A 262 22.90 -12.75 1.34
C LEU A 262 21.43 -13.11 1.40
N VAL A 263 20.92 -13.29 2.62
CA VAL A 263 19.49 -13.44 2.89
C VAL A 263 19.11 -12.47 4.00
N SER A 264 18.19 -11.54 3.71
CA SER A 264 17.55 -10.72 4.71
C SER A 264 16.29 -11.43 5.17
N VAL A 265 16.14 -11.66 6.46
CA VAL A 265 14.95 -12.30 7.04
C VAL A 265 14.15 -11.26 7.78
N HIS A 266 12.97 -10.94 7.25
CA HIS A 266 12.09 -9.93 7.79
C HIS A 266 11.13 -10.51 8.83
N HIS A 267 11.07 -9.88 10.00
CA HIS A 267 10.17 -10.19 11.11
C HIS A 267 9.07 -9.11 11.17
N GLY A 268 8.11 -9.17 10.26
CA GLY A 268 7.14 -8.09 10.05
C GLY A 268 7.75 -6.86 9.38
N TRP A 269 7.31 -5.65 9.77
CA TRP A 269 7.65 -4.39 9.08
C TRP A 269 8.67 -3.51 9.80
N HIS A 270 9.21 -3.96 10.94
CA HIS A 270 10.07 -3.13 11.81
C HIS A 270 11.41 -3.80 12.15
N SER A 271 11.61 -5.04 11.78
CA SER A 271 12.80 -5.79 12.15
C SER A 271 13.23 -6.75 11.05
N ALA A 272 14.54 -6.89 10.88
CA ALA A 272 15.12 -7.87 9.99
C ALA A 272 16.43 -8.41 10.57
N GLU A 273 16.88 -9.57 10.12
CA GLU A 273 18.22 -10.09 10.36
C GLU A 273 18.92 -10.40 9.04
N LEU A 274 20.25 -10.40 9.04
CA LEU A 274 21.07 -10.65 7.86
C LEU A 274 21.81 -11.96 8.00
N TRP A 275 21.77 -12.75 6.92
CA TRP A 275 22.53 -13.98 6.77
C TRP A 275 23.45 -13.85 5.55
N PHE A 276 24.66 -14.46 5.63
CA PHE A 276 25.72 -14.32 4.64
C PHE A 276 26.42 -15.65 4.39
N ALA A 277 26.78 -15.91 3.13
CA ALA A 277 27.67 -16.98 2.71
C ALA A 277 28.65 -16.52 1.65
N ASP A 278 29.92 -16.97 1.73
CA ASP A 278 30.92 -16.87 0.66
C ASP A 278 30.93 -18.21 -0.09
N ARG A 279 30.33 -18.24 -1.26
CA ARG A 279 30.15 -19.47 -2.08
C ARG A 279 31.46 -20.01 -2.65
N GLU A 280 32.41 -19.12 -2.97
CA GLU A 280 33.76 -19.56 -3.41
C GLU A 280 34.51 -20.31 -2.31
N ARG A 281 34.34 -19.89 -1.06
CA ARG A 281 34.93 -20.56 0.10
C ARG A 281 34.10 -21.73 0.61
N GLY A 282 32.91 -21.94 0.04
CA GLY A 282 31.97 -22.96 0.48
C GLY A 282 31.46 -22.76 1.91
N THR A 283 31.37 -21.53 2.39
CA THR A 283 30.84 -21.27 3.73
C THR A 283 29.32 -21.43 3.75
N PRO A 284 28.75 -22.02 4.82
CA PRO A 284 27.31 -22.05 4.98
C PRO A 284 26.74 -20.66 5.20
N LEU A 285 25.43 -20.48 4.96
CA LEU A 285 24.70 -19.28 5.39
C LEU A 285 24.77 -19.17 6.92
N THR A 286 25.39 -18.10 7.40
CA THR A 286 25.55 -17.80 8.83
C THR A 286 25.01 -16.41 9.11
N ARG A 287 24.53 -16.22 10.34
CA ARG A 287 23.93 -14.94 10.75
C ARG A 287 25.01 -13.87 10.87
N LEU A 288 24.87 -12.80 10.08
CA LEU A 288 25.79 -11.66 10.06
C LEU A 288 25.37 -10.57 11.06
N ALA A 289 24.07 -10.24 11.12
CA ALA A 289 23.51 -9.25 12.03
C ALA A 289 22.09 -9.64 12.45
N ALA A 290 21.74 -9.45 13.71
CA ALA A 290 20.45 -9.87 14.27
C ALA A 290 20.07 -9.11 15.54
N GLU A 291 20.38 -7.81 15.63
CA GLU A 291 19.96 -7.03 16.77
C GLU A 291 18.43 -6.86 16.75
N LYS A 292 17.85 -7.16 17.90
CA LYS A 292 16.41 -7.09 18.08
C LYS A 292 15.84 -5.71 17.72
N ASP A 293 14.66 -5.71 17.13
CA ASP A 293 13.92 -4.49 16.79
C ASP A 293 14.73 -3.53 15.87
N THR A 294 15.55 -4.08 14.98
CA THR A 294 16.40 -3.34 14.06
C THR A 294 16.07 -3.72 12.63
N HIS A 295 15.94 -2.72 11.78
CA HIS A 295 15.78 -2.91 10.33
C HIS A 295 17.14 -2.92 9.64
N TYR A 296 17.28 -3.82 8.66
CA TYR A 296 18.44 -3.90 7.77
C TYR A 296 17.93 -4.10 6.34
N ALA A 297 18.34 -3.23 5.44
CA ALA A 297 18.14 -3.35 4.01
C ALA A 297 19.42 -2.90 3.30
N GLY A 298 19.80 -3.53 2.20
CA GLY A 298 21.06 -3.12 1.61
C GLY A 298 21.28 -3.61 0.19
N LEU A 299 22.44 -3.22 -0.38
CA LEU A 299 22.86 -3.53 -1.73
C LEU A 299 24.30 -4.02 -1.75
N LEU A 300 24.55 -5.09 -2.52
CA LEU A 300 25.90 -5.53 -2.85
C LEU A 300 26.46 -4.65 -3.97
N ALA A 301 27.68 -4.14 -3.80
CA ALA A 301 28.37 -3.38 -4.82
C ALA A 301 29.88 -3.58 -4.73
N GLY A 302 30.48 -4.21 -5.73
CA GLY A 302 31.86 -4.65 -5.71
C GLY A 302 32.13 -5.54 -4.50
N HIS A 303 33.24 -5.29 -3.79
CA HIS A 303 33.61 -6.05 -2.59
C HIS A 303 33.04 -5.45 -1.28
N ALA A 304 31.83 -4.90 -1.32
CA ALA A 304 31.19 -4.35 -0.13
C ALA A 304 29.67 -4.57 -0.14
N TYR A 305 29.11 -4.72 1.06
CA TYR A 305 27.69 -4.66 1.32
C TYR A 305 27.37 -3.31 2.00
N TYR A 306 26.58 -2.49 1.33
CA TYR A 306 26.07 -1.24 1.88
C TYR A 306 24.71 -1.51 2.51
N VAL A 307 24.55 -1.12 3.78
CA VAL A 307 23.37 -1.45 4.60
C VAL A 307 22.76 -0.20 5.18
N LEU A 308 21.53 0.10 4.78
CA LEU A 308 20.65 1.00 5.50
C LEU A 308 20.19 0.27 6.78
N THR A 309 20.38 0.89 7.93
CA THR A 309 19.96 0.28 9.18
C THR A 309 19.44 1.30 10.19
N THR A 310 18.46 0.87 10.97
CA THR A 310 17.93 1.63 12.12
C THR A 310 18.71 1.36 13.42
N LEU A 311 19.76 0.53 13.39
CA LEU A 311 20.59 0.24 14.56
C LEU A 311 21.20 1.51 15.15
N ARG A 312 20.72 1.93 16.33
CA ARG A 312 21.12 3.18 17.00
C ARG A 312 21.00 4.44 16.12
N ALA A 313 20.06 4.40 15.15
CA ALA A 313 19.80 5.45 14.19
C ALA A 313 18.33 5.32 13.71
N PRO A 314 17.33 5.68 14.53
CA PRO A 314 15.91 5.42 14.21
C PRO A 314 15.42 6.08 12.93
N ARG A 315 16.13 7.06 12.39
CA ARG A 315 15.86 7.69 11.09
C ARG A 315 16.71 7.14 9.95
N GLY A 316 17.50 6.09 10.21
CA GLY A 316 18.34 5.41 9.22
C GLY A 316 19.73 6.03 9.05
N ARG A 317 20.70 5.16 8.83
CA ARG A 317 22.08 5.46 8.45
C ARG A 317 22.58 4.39 7.49
N ILE A 318 23.68 4.63 6.76
CA ILE A 318 24.30 3.60 5.94
C ILE A 318 25.62 3.16 6.55
N MET A 319 25.73 1.83 6.69
CA MET A 319 26.97 1.14 7.04
C MET A 319 27.56 0.47 5.79
N ARG A 320 28.87 0.37 5.72
CA ARG A 320 29.60 -0.41 4.71
C ARG A 320 30.28 -1.58 5.39
N VAL A 321 29.95 -2.80 4.97
CA VAL A 321 30.60 -4.04 5.42
C VAL A 321 31.55 -4.50 4.32
N PRO A 322 32.89 -4.60 4.57
CA PRO A 322 33.82 -5.13 3.58
C PRO A 322 33.64 -6.64 3.44
N LEU A 323 33.77 -7.15 2.21
CA LEU A 323 33.59 -8.57 1.87
C LEU A 323 34.89 -9.30 1.51
N ASP A 324 36.04 -8.60 1.54
CA ASP A 324 37.34 -9.12 1.11
C ASP A 324 37.99 -10.10 2.13
N THR A 325 37.51 -10.07 3.37
CA THR A 325 38.07 -10.83 4.50
C THR A 325 37.01 -11.75 5.10
N THR A 326 37.26 -12.27 6.31
CA THR A 326 36.20 -12.88 7.10
C THR A 326 35.17 -11.82 7.44
N VAL A 327 33.95 -11.99 6.91
CA VAL A 327 32.86 -11.00 7.00
C VAL A 327 32.26 -11.05 8.39
N THR A 328 32.34 -9.94 9.14
CA THR A 328 31.69 -9.80 10.43
C THR A 328 31.01 -8.42 10.54
N TRP A 329 29.93 -8.35 11.30
CA TRP A 329 29.25 -7.07 11.56
C TRP A 329 30.13 -6.05 12.29
N SER A 330 31.11 -6.50 13.08
CA SER A 330 32.07 -5.63 13.79
C SER A 330 32.98 -4.83 12.81
N ASP A 331 33.13 -5.28 11.58
CA ASP A 331 33.93 -4.61 10.57
C ASP A 331 33.13 -3.54 9.79
N ALA A 332 31.86 -3.46 10.04
CA ALA A 332 31.00 -2.43 9.43
C ALA A 332 31.46 -1.03 9.82
N ARG A 333 31.52 -0.13 8.84
CA ARG A 333 31.86 1.27 9.04
C ARG A 333 30.72 2.17 8.56
N GLN A 334 30.41 3.18 9.35
CA GLN A 334 29.43 4.18 8.94
C GLN A 334 29.97 5.03 7.78
N VAL A 335 29.20 5.09 6.68
CA VAL A 335 29.53 5.90 5.51
C VAL A 335 28.54 7.05 5.32
N VAL A 336 27.31 6.91 5.78
CA VAL A 336 26.32 7.99 5.84
C VAL A 336 25.76 8.07 7.26
N PRO A 337 25.92 9.19 7.96
CA PRO A 337 25.35 9.36 9.30
C PRO A 337 23.82 9.57 9.25
N GLU A 338 23.15 9.27 10.36
CA GLU A 338 21.77 9.65 10.57
C GLU A 338 21.60 11.17 10.53
N ARG A 339 20.55 11.65 9.88
CA ARG A 339 20.11 13.05 9.90
C ARG A 339 19.01 13.24 10.95
N PRO A 340 19.09 14.30 11.81
CA PRO A 340 18.05 14.54 12.82
C PRO A 340 16.76 15.12 12.23
N ASP A 341 16.82 15.71 11.04
CA ASP A 341 15.74 16.42 10.33
C ASP A 341 15.09 15.60 9.21
N ALA A 342 15.66 14.43 8.85
CA ALA A 342 15.22 13.62 7.73
C ALA A 342 15.27 12.12 8.02
N THR A 343 14.38 11.36 7.40
CA THR A 343 14.38 9.89 7.47
C THR A 343 14.92 9.32 6.17
N LEU A 344 15.96 8.49 6.25
CA LEU A 344 16.52 7.79 5.10
C LEU A 344 15.65 6.56 4.78
N LEU A 345 15.03 6.55 3.60
CA LEU A 345 14.12 5.48 3.19
C LEU A 345 14.77 4.46 2.27
N ASP A 346 15.62 4.94 1.35
CA ASP A 346 16.16 4.13 0.26
C ASP A 346 17.49 4.71 -0.22
N PHE A 347 18.28 3.91 -0.92
CA PHE A 347 19.50 4.36 -1.56
C PHE A 347 19.89 3.49 -2.74
N ALA A 348 20.70 4.03 -3.65
CA ALA A 348 21.32 3.26 -4.71
C ALA A 348 22.84 3.54 -4.76
N VAL A 349 23.60 2.56 -5.25
CA VAL A 349 25.06 2.63 -5.37
C VAL A 349 25.45 2.85 -6.81
N SER A 350 26.24 3.89 -7.07
CA SER A 350 26.89 4.12 -8.35
C SER A 350 28.40 4.27 -8.15
N ARG A 351 29.16 4.48 -9.22
CA ARG A 351 30.63 4.58 -9.15
C ARG A 351 31.08 5.70 -8.19
N GLY A 352 31.50 5.33 -6.96
CA GLY A 352 32.01 6.27 -5.95
C GLY A 352 30.95 7.16 -5.29
N VAL A 353 29.67 6.94 -5.57
CA VAL A 353 28.56 7.78 -5.12
C VAL A 353 27.43 6.91 -4.56
N LEU A 354 26.78 7.37 -3.49
CA LEU A 354 25.47 6.89 -3.08
C LEU A 354 24.41 7.92 -3.45
N TRP A 355 23.31 7.47 -3.96
CA TRP A 355 22.10 8.26 -4.17
C TRP A 355 21.14 7.97 -3.02
N LEU A 356 20.89 8.98 -2.18
CA LEU A 356 20.16 8.83 -0.93
C LEU A 356 18.78 9.44 -1.06
N HIS A 357 17.75 8.66 -0.80
CA HIS A 357 16.36 9.14 -0.75
C HIS A 357 15.96 9.36 0.70
N TYR A 358 15.71 10.61 1.06
CA TYR A 358 15.22 11.03 2.37
C TYR A 358 13.77 11.50 2.31
N LEU A 359 13.08 11.40 3.44
CA LEU A 359 11.86 12.17 3.71
C LEU A 359 12.17 13.31 4.69
N VAL A 360 11.73 14.50 4.30
CA VAL A 360 11.72 15.72 5.12
C VAL A 360 10.28 16.21 5.17
N ASP A 361 9.67 16.28 6.36
CA ASP A 361 8.27 16.69 6.52
C ASP A 361 7.31 15.98 5.54
N ALA A 362 7.48 14.65 5.40
CA ALA A 362 6.68 13.77 4.56
C ALA A 362 6.75 14.04 3.03
N HIS A 363 7.79 14.70 2.53
CA HIS A 363 8.09 14.77 1.09
C HIS A 363 9.55 14.40 0.80
N SER A 364 9.84 14.02 -0.45
CA SER A 364 11.14 13.47 -0.81
C SER A 364 12.21 14.54 -1.02
N GLU A 365 13.41 14.21 -0.56
CA GLU A 365 14.68 14.85 -0.90
C GLU A 365 15.62 13.79 -1.49
N LEU A 366 16.21 14.04 -2.64
CA LEU A 366 17.23 13.17 -3.24
C LEU A 366 18.61 13.82 -3.05
N VAL A 367 19.59 13.07 -2.54
CA VAL A 367 20.94 13.57 -2.27
C VAL A 367 21.97 12.71 -2.99
N ARG A 368 22.89 13.34 -3.74
CA ARG A 368 24.10 12.73 -4.26
C ARG A 368 25.18 12.77 -3.18
N TRP A 369 25.53 11.62 -2.64
CA TRP A 369 26.55 11.49 -1.58
C TRP A 369 27.86 10.99 -2.16
N ASP A 370 28.94 11.79 -2.07
CA ASP A 370 30.27 11.41 -2.50
C ASP A 370 30.96 10.57 -1.42
N LEU A 371 31.30 9.32 -1.74
CA LEU A 371 31.90 8.38 -0.78
C LEU A 371 33.32 8.78 -0.36
N ALA A 372 34.07 9.47 -1.24
CA ALA A 372 35.44 9.87 -0.95
C ALA A 372 35.49 11.17 -0.12
N ALA A 373 34.62 12.12 -0.43
CA ALA A 373 34.49 13.38 0.29
C ALA A 373 33.73 13.23 1.61
N GLY A 374 32.79 12.25 1.69
CA GLY A 374 31.87 12.11 2.83
C GLY A 374 30.85 13.24 2.91
N GLU A 375 30.46 13.81 1.77
CA GLU A 375 29.57 14.98 1.68
C GLU A 375 28.42 14.73 0.71
N GLY A 376 27.24 15.29 1.01
CA GLY A 376 26.02 15.19 0.22
C GLY A 376 25.68 16.49 -0.50
N GLN A 377 25.22 16.38 -1.75
CA GLN A 377 24.69 17.49 -2.54
C GLN A 377 23.23 17.21 -2.88
N PRO A 378 22.28 18.09 -2.51
CA PRO A 378 20.87 17.88 -2.83
C PRO A 378 20.63 18.02 -4.35
N VAL A 379 19.74 17.20 -4.87
CA VAL A 379 19.25 17.24 -6.24
C VAL A 379 17.98 18.09 -6.29
N ALA A 380 17.92 19.07 -7.18
CA ALA A 380 16.72 19.86 -7.38
C ALA A 380 15.63 19.00 -8.05
N LEU A 381 14.61 18.60 -7.29
CA LEU A 381 13.42 17.88 -7.76
C LEU A 381 12.44 18.84 -8.47
N PRO A 382 11.48 18.34 -9.27
CA PRO A 382 10.51 19.18 -9.98
C PRO A 382 9.59 19.99 -9.06
N GLY A 383 9.48 19.60 -7.79
CA GLY A 383 8.67 20.27 -6.79
C GLY A 383 8.45 19.40 -5.55
N LEU A 384 7.48 19.77 -4.73
CA LEU A 384 7.04 18.97 -3.60
C LEU A 384 6.41 17.67 -4.13
N GLY A 385 7.04 16.54 -3.85
CA GLY A 385 6.65 15.26 -4.42
C GLY A 385 7.32 14.07 -3.75
N THR A 386 7.16 12.93 -4.38
CA THR A 386 7.66 11.63 -3.94
C THR A 386 8.64 11.07 -4.96
N VAL A 387 9.79 10.62 -4.48
CA VAL A 387 10.76 9.81 -5.20
C VAL A 387 10.54 8.35 -4.82
N SER A 388 10.64 7.44 -5.78
CA SER A 388 10.61 6.00 -5.53
C SER A 388 11.46 5.25 -6.56
N GLY A 389 11.88 4.01 -6.23
CA GLY A 389 12.66 3.18 -7.14
C GLY A 389 13.94 3.88 -7.60
N VAL A 390 14.81 4.24 -6.66
CA VAL A 390 16.10 4.84 -6.97
C VAL A 390 17.03 3.75 -7.48
N GLU A 391 17.35 3.81 -8.77
CA GLU A 391 18.10 2.78 -9.50
C GLU A 391 19.40 3.34 -10.06
N ALA A 392 20.52 2.69 -9.77
CA ALA A 392 21.84 3.07 -10.25
C ALA A 392 22.65 1.81 -10.60
N SER A 393 23.88 2.00 -11.08
CA SER A 393 24.80 0.90 -11.35
C SER A 393 26.21 1.25 -10.85
N PRO A 394 26.91 0.31 -10.21
CA PRO A 394 28.30 0.51 -9.79
C PRO A 394 29.25 0.80 -10.94
N THR A 395 28.85 0.56 -12.19
CA THR A 395 29.68 0.70 -13.39
C THR A 395 29.70 2.11 -13.95
N ASP A 396 28.70 2.97 -13.65
CA ASP A 396 28.61 4.36 -14.10
C ASP A 396 28.05 5.28 -12.99
N GLU A 397 27.88 6.57 -13.28
CA GLU A 397 27.39 7.57 -12.30
C GLU A 397 25.90 7.91 -12.49
N ARG A 398 25.19 7.22 -13.38
CA ARG A 398 23.80 7.55 -13.67
C ARG A 398 22.88 7.00 -12.60
N VAL A 399 21.84 7.78 -12.31
CA VAL A 399 20.73 7.39 -11.46
C VAL A 399 19.42 7.61 -12.19
N TYR A 400 18.48 6.72 -11.95
CA TYR A 400 17.11 6.79 -12.43
C TYR A 400 16.18 6.63 -11.24
N PHE A 401 15.04 7.29 -11.29
CA PHE A 401 14.04 7.21 -10.24
C PHE A 401 12.67 7.59 -10.78
N VAL A 402 11.63 7.15 -10.11
CA VAL A 402 10.28 7.65 -10.37
C VAL A 402 10.04 8.88 -9.52
N PHE A 403 9.50 9.94 -10.13
CA PHE A 403 9.01 11.11 -9.41
C PHE A 403 7.53 11.31 -9.70
N GLU A 404 6.76 11.62 -8.67
CA GLU A 404 5.35 11.97 -8.73
C GLU A 404 5.00 13.04 -7.69
N SER A 405 3.81 13.61 -7.81
CA SER A 405 3.22 14.46 -6.77
C SER A 405 1.69 14.35 -6.82
N PHE A 406 0.98 15.04 -5.95
CA PHE A 406 -0.49 15.11 -6.04
C PHE A 406 -1.03 15.60 -7.39
N VAL A 407 -0.21 16.30 -8.16
CA VAL A 407 -0.58 16.96 -9.42
C VAL A 407 0.28 16.55 -10.62
N VAL A 408 1.29 15.71 -10.40
CA VAL A 408 2.20 15.18 -11.43
C VAL A 408 2.13 13.67 -11.40
N LYS A 409 1.71 13.08 -12.52
CA LYS A 409 1.68 11.61 -12.68
C LYS A 409 3.07 11.02 -12.59
N PRO A 410 3.21 9.79 -12.04
CA PRO A 410 4.52 9.12 -11.92
C PRO A 410 5.24 9.04 -13.27
N GLY A 411 6.48 9.47 -13.32
CA GLY A 411 7.34 9.39 -14.49
C GLY A 411 8.77 9.05 -14.11
N VAL A 412 9.55 8.51 -15.06
CA VAL A 412 10.98 8.23 -14.86
C VAL A 412 11.79 9.50 -15.10
N TYR A 413 12.68 9.76 -14.17
CA TYR A 413 13.63 10.88 -14.21
C TYR A 413 15.06 10.37 -14.06
N THR A 414 15.99 11.21 -14.47
CA THR A 414 17.44 11.08 -14.21
C THR A 414 18.00 12.38 -13.67
N VAL A 415 19.29 12.43 -13.32
CA VAL A 415 19.94 13.63 -12.82
C VAL A 415 20.93 14.17 -13.86
N ALA A 416 20.81 15.45 -14.17
CA ALA A 416 21.80 16.19 -14.96
C ALA A 416 22.06 17.57 -14.32
N ASN A 417 23.32 17.93 -14.13
CA ASN A 417 23.74 19.20 -13.53
C ASN A 417 23.03 19.48 -12.16
N GLY A 418 22.94 18.47 -11.31
CA GLY A 418 22.32 18.58 -9.99
C GLY A 418 20.79 18.75 -9.99
N ARG A 419 20.11 18.49 -11.11
CA ARG A 419 18.66 18.64 -11.26
C ARG A 419 18.05 17.37 -11.83
N ALA A 420 16.83 17.06 -11.39
CA ALA A 420 16.00 16.04 -12.00
C ALA A 420 15.57 16.44 -13.40
N VAL A 421 15.79 15.55 -14.36
CA VAL A 421 15.43 15.73 -15.77
C VAL A 421 14.49 14.60 -16.19
N PRO A 422 13.33 14.89 -16.80
CA PRO A 422 12.39 13.86 -17.24
C PRO A 422 12.98 12.97 -18.34
N LEU A 423 12.76 11.67 -18.24
CA LEU A 423 13.17 10.67 -19.23
C LEU A 423 11.97 9.99 -19.89
N VAL A 424 11.04 9.48 -19.10
CA VAL A 424 9.77 8.89 -19.53
C VAL A 424 8.69 9.46 -18.64
N VAL A 425 7.94 10.43 -19.15
CA VAL A 425 6.85 11.06 -18.40
C VAL A 425 5.55 10.96 -19.18
N PRO A 426 4.45 10.62 -18.52
CA PRO A 426 3.14 10.60 -19.16
C PRO A 426 2.67 12.03 -19.46
N GLU A 427 1.74 12.12 -20.41
CA GLU A 427 1.07 13.37 -20.67
C GLU A 427 0.27 13.81 -19.43
N GLN A 428 0.43 15.07 -19.05
CA GLN A 428 -0.26 15.64 -17.90
C GLN A 428 -1.62 16.19 -18.35
N HIS A 429 -2.71 15.64 -17.82
CA HIS A 429 -4.06 16.12 -18.08
C HIS A 429 -4.61 16.76 -16.81
N GLY A 430 -5.27 17.90 -16.94
CA GLY A 430 -5.97 18.57 -15.86
C GLY A 430 -5.48 19.98 -15.55
N ALA A 431 -6.34 20.75 -14.88
CA ALA A 431 -6.02 22.09 -14.42
C ALA A 431 -5.02 22.02 -13.26
N ALA A 432 -4.10 22.98 -13.22
CA ALA A 432 -3.10 23.09 -12.15
C ALA A 432 -3.79 23.25 -10.78
N ALA A 433 -3.93 22.18 -10.02
CA ALA A 433 -4.44 22.23 -8.66
C ALA A 433 -3.44 22.93 -7.74
N ARG A 434 -3.93 23.55 -6.69
CA ARG A 434 -3.10 24.16 -5.66
C ARG A 434 -2.87 23.16 -4.53
N VAL A 435 -1.62 22.88 -4.21
CA VAL A 435 -1.22 22.05 -3.08
C VAL A 435 -0.71 22.93 -1.95
N ARG A 436 -1.21 22.68 -0.73
CA ARG A 436 -0.73 23.31 0.50
C ARG A 436 -0.32 22.24 1.48
N GLN A 437 0.77 22.47 2.20
CA GLN A 437 1.11 21.73 3.40
C GLN A 437 0.64 22.53 4.61
N GLU A 438 -0.25 21.97 5.38
CA GLU A 438 -0.78 22.47 6.64
C GLU A 438 -0.26 21.57 7.79
N TRP A 439 -0.57 22.00 9.02
CA TRP A 439 -0.16 21.26 10.20
C TRP A 439 -1.33 21.12 11.16
N ALA A 440 -1.58 19.89 11.61
CA ALA A 440 -2.46 19.60 12.73
C ALA A 440 -1.63 19.36 14.00
N THR A 441 -2.27 19.42 15.15
CA THR A 441 -1.66 19.10 16.44
C THR A 441 -2.50 18.03 17.12
N SER A 442 -1.93 16.86 17.34
CA SER A 442 -2.60 15.75 18.01
C SER A 442 -2.86 16.05 19.48
N ALA A 443 -3.69 15.24 20.12
CA ALA A 443 -4.12 15.42 21.51
C ALA A 443 -2.92 15.44 22.52
N ASP A 444 -1.81 14.79 22.18
CA ASP A 444 -0.58 14.77 22.99
C ASP A 444 0.42 15.88 22.63
N GLY A 445 0.04 16.81 21.74
CA GLY A 445 0.90 17.91 21.29
C GLY A 445 1.79 17.60 20.08
N THR A 446 1.75 16.38 19.55
CA THR A 446 2.53 16.01 18.37
C THR A 446 2.03 16.76 17.12
N ARG A 447 2.95 17.38 16.39
CA ARG A 447 2.65 18.06 15.11
C ARG A 447 2.61 17.05 13.97
N LEU A 448 1.60 17.16 13.12
CA LEU A 448 1.29 16.24 12.02
C LEU A 448 1.22 17.04 10.71
N PRO A 449 1.97 16.66 9.65
CA PRO A 449 1.75 17.23 8.33
C PRO A 449 0.37 16.85 7.78
N LEU A 450 -0.24 17.79 7.07
CA LEU A 450 -1.52 17.63 6.42
C LEU A 450 -1.45 18.30 5.05
N PHE A 451 -1.62 17.53 3.99
CA PHE A 451 -1.66 18.09 2.64
C PHE A 451 -3.09 18.39 2.23
N VAL A 452 -3.31 19.57 1.64
CA VAL A 452 -4.61 20.01 1.12
C VAL A 452 -4.48 20.36 -0.35
N ILE A 453 -5.25 19.68 -1.19
CA ILE A 453 -5.28 19.86 -2.63
C ILE A 453 -6.60 20.57 -2.98
N GLU A 454 -6.51 21.71 -3.64
CA GLU A 454 -7.63 22.57 -3.99
C GLU A 454 -7.71 22.78 -5.51
N PRO A 455 -8.91 23.09 -6.06
CA PRO A 455 -9.04 23.53 -7.44
C PRO A 455 -8.17 24.76 -7.74
N PRO A 456 -7.86 25.04 -9.03
CA PRO A 456 -7.17 26.25 -9.43
C PRO A 456 -7.88 27.50 -8.91
N GLY A 457 -7.12 28.40 -8.30
CA GLY A 457 -7.71 29.61 -7.66
C GLY A 457 -8.20 29.42 -6.23
N GLY A 458 -8.24 28.16 -5.72
CA GLY A 458 -8.75 27.83 -4.39
C GLY A 458 -10.27 27.94 -4.28
N LEU A 459 -10.81 27.68 -3.10
CA LEU A 459 -12.23 27.85 -2.77
C LEU A 459 -12.38 28.90 -1.66
N ALA A 460 -13.22 29.88 -1.88
CA ALA A 460 -13.40 31.01 -0.96
C ALA A 460 -14.15 30.64 0.34
N ALA A 461 -14.84 29.50 0.39
CA ALA A 461 -15.66 29.08 1.53
C ALA A 461 -15.44 27.61 1.88
N ALA A 462 -15.87 27.22 3.09
CA ALA A 462 -15.95 25.82 3.50
C ALA A 462 -16.81 25.02 2.51
N GLY A 463 -16.28 23.92 1.99
CA GLY A 463 -16.95 23.13 0.94
C GLY A 463 -16.66 21.65 1.03
N PRO A 464 -17.19 20.85 0.05
CA PRO A 464 -16.99 19.42 -0.02
C PRO A 464 -15.51 19.04 0.02
N THR A 465 -15.12 18.35 1.08
CA THR A 465 -13.74 17.94 1.33
C THR A 465 -13.70 16.47 1.67
N VAL A 466 -12.78 15.74 1.05
CA VAL A 466 -12.48 14.34 1.39
C VAL A 466 -11.13 14.29 2.10
N LEU A 467 -11.09 13.67 3.28
CA LEU A 467 -9.88 13.43 4.03
C LEU A 467 -9.54 11.93 3.97
N THR A 468 -8.28 11.63 3.70
CA THR A 468 -7.72 10.26 3.73
C THR A 468 -6.50 10.20 4.64
N GLY A 469 -6.13 8.99 5.05
CA GLY A 469 -4.94 8.68 5.83
C GLY A 469 -4.71 7.17 5.89
N TYR A 470 -3.54 6.76 6.39
CA TYR A 470 -3.21 5.34 6.51
C TYR A 470 -2.73 4.96 7.92
N GLY A 471 -1.56 5.42 8.35
CA GLY A 471 -1.03 5.29 9.70
C GLY A 471 -0.79 3.85 10.15
N GLY A 472 0.14 3.13 9.53
CA GLY A 472 0.54 1.79 9.93
C GLY A 472 1.53 1.15 8.98
N PHE A 473 2.08 0.00 9.40
CA PHE A 473 2.95 -0.85 8.59
C PHE A 473 4.23 -0.17 8.09
N ASN A 474 4.69 0.85 8.80
CA ASN A 474 5.87 1.63 8.36
C ASN A 474 5.70 2.22 6.95
N ALA A 475 4.45 2.37 6.48
CA ALA A 475 4.13 2.90 5.15
C ALA A 475 3.97 4.42 5.21
N ALA A 476 4.87 5.15 4.53
CA ALA A 476 4.82 6.60 4.49
C ALA A 476 3.64 7.12 3.69
N THR A 477 3.00 8.16 4.20
CA THR A 477 2.03 8.99 3.45
C THR A 477 2.76 10.19 2.88
N THR A 478 2.96 10.20 1.56
CA THR A 478 3.73 11.22 0.84
C THR A 478 2.90 11.82 -0.29
N PRO A 479 3.33 12.94 -0.90
CA PRO A 479 2.65 13.53 -2.06
C PRO A 479 2.71 12.62 -3.28
N ALA A 480 1.73 11.72 -3.39
CA ALA A 480 1.58 10.76 -4.48
C ALA A 480 0.36 11.08 -5.34
N TYR A 481 0.44 10.75 -6.63
CA TYR A 481 -0.65 10.95 -7.57
C TYR A 481 -1.80 9.98 -7.30
N SER A 482 -3.01 10.53 -7.23
CA SER A 482 -4.24 9.76 -7.07
C SER A 482 -5.28 10.21 -8.10
N PRO A 483 -5.75 9.30 -8.99
CA PRO A 483 -6.87 9.61 -9.88
C PRO A 483 -8.13 10.05 -9.13
N ASP A 484 -8.39 9.49 -7.94
CA ASP A 484 -9.53 9.85 -7.09
C ASP A 484 -9.43 11.32 -6.66
N ALA A 485 -8.26 11.74 -6.16
CA ALA A 485 -8.01 13.12 -5.76
C ALA A 485 -8.08 14.08 -6.97
N ALA A 486 -7.48 13.71 -8.10
CA ALA A 486 -7.49 14.51 -9.32
C ALA A 486 -8.91 14.75 -9.84
N VAL A 487 -9.72 13.69 -9.91
CA VAL A 487 -11.12 13.76 -10.33
C VAL A 487 -11.97 14.58 -9.35
N TRP A 488 -11.80 14.36 -8.05
CA TRP A 488 -12.54 15.10 -7.02
C TRP A 488 -12.24 16.60 -7.06
N VAL A 489 -10.95 16.96 -7.17
CA VAL A 489 -10.50 18.34 -7.21
C VAL A 489 -10.93 19.02 -8.52
N SER A 490 -10.84 18.33 -9.66
CA SER A 490 -11.32 18.84 -10.95
C SER A 490 -12.82 19.05 -10.98
N ALA A 491 -13.58 18.32 -10.17
CA ALA A 491 -15.02 18.51 -9.98
C ALA A 491 -15.36 19.66 -9.01
N GLY A 492 -14.37 20.34 -8.44
CA GLY A 492 -14.56 21.50 -7.57
C GLY A 492 -14.54 21.19 -6.07
N GLY A 493 -14.18 19.97 -5.66
CA GLY A 493 -13.98 19.60 -4.25
C GLY A 493 -12.55 19.83 -3.76
N ARG A 494 -12.32 19.67 -2.45
CA ARG A 494 -10.98 19.60 -1.84
C ARG A 494 -10.65 18.16 -1.50
N TRP A 495 -9.38 17.81 -1.63
CA TRP A 495 -8.85 16.55 -1.14
C TRP A 495 -7.77 16.81 -0.10
N ALA A 496 -7.80 16.08 1.01
CA ALA A 496 -6.80 16.20 2.05
C ALA A 496 -6.18 14.84 2.38
N SER A 497 -4.87 14.81 2.65
CA SER A 497 -4.12 13.63 3.03
C SER A 497 -3.40 13.89 4.35
N ALA A 498 -3.74 13.15 5.38
CA ALA A 498 -3.14 13.27 6.71
C ALA A 498 -1.95 12.33 6.88
N VAL A 499 -0.82 12.86 7.33
CA VAL A 499 0.37 12.11 7.73
C VAL A 499 0.20 11.72 9.19
N LEU A 500 0.17 10.42 9.46
CA LEU A 500 -0.19 9.86 10.76
C LEU A 500 0.94 9.01 11.32
N ARG A 501 1.06 8.95 12.65
CA ARG A 501 1.95 7.97 13.30
C ARG A 501 1.60 6.55 12.86
N GLY A 502 2.60 5.66 12.88
CA GLY A 502 2.49 4.31 12.29
C GLY A 502 3.09 4.19 10.90
N GLY A 503 3.33 5.30 10.20
CA GLY A 503 4.12 5.36 8.97
C GLY A 503 5.62 5.52 9.23
N SER A 504 6.42 5.72 8.17
CA SER A 504 7.89 5.89 8.25
C SER A 504 8.37 7.34 8.13
N GLU A 505 7.48 8.32 8.03
CA GLU A 505 7.80 9.69 7.65
C GLU A 505 8.86 10.34 8.57
N TYR A 506 8.84 9.99 9.85
CA TYR A 506 9.79 10.48 10.84
C TYR A 506 10.62 9.36 11.50
N GLY A 507 10.73 8.22 10.82
CA GLY A 507 11.54 7.07 11.22
C GLY A 507 10.86 6.10 12.19
N GLU A 508 11.63 5.16 12.73
CA GLU A 508 11.11 4.01 13.48
C GLU A 508 10.34 4.41 14.75
N ALA A 509 10.72 5.50 15.40
CA ALA A 509 9.98 6.00 16.57
C ALA A 509 8.55 6.45 16.20
N TRP A 510 8.37 7.01 15.01
CA TRP A 510 7.06 7.42 14.49
C TRP A 510 6.19 6.21 14.14
N HIS A 511 6.78 5.17 13.55
CA HIS A 511 6.11 3.90 13.29
C HIS A 511 5.63 3.25 14.60
N ARG A 512 6.52 3.07 15.56
CA ARG A 512 6.19 2.42 16.85
C ARG A 512 5.14 3.18 17.66
N ALA A 513 5.07 4.50 17.52
CA ALA A 513 4.08 5.31 18.21
C ALA A 513 2.64 5.10 17.66
N GLY A 514 2.47 4.35 16.55
CA GLY A 514 1.18 4.02 15.95
C GLY A 514 0.84 2.53 15.89
N MET A 515 1.65 1.64 16.50
CA MET A 515 1.40 0.20 16.45
C MET A 515 0.99 -0.38 17.80
N ARG A 516 0.36 -1.56 17.80
CA ARG A 516 -0.03 -2.35 18.97
C ARG A 516 -0.84 -1.54 20.00
N GLU A 517 -0.40 -1.47 21.26
CA GLU A 517 -1.05 -0.71 22.33
C GLU A 517 -1.15 0.80 22.06
N HIS A 518 -0.34 1.31 21.14
CA HIS A 518 -0.33 2.71 20.71
C HIS A 518 -1.24 3.00 19.51
N LYS A 519 -1.95 2.01 18.95
CA LYS A 519 -2.79 2.18 17.74
C LYS A 519 -3.85 3.27 17.88
N GLN A 520 -4.36 3.54 19.07
CA GLN A 520 -5.30 4.64 19.32
C GLN A 520 -4.70 6.00 18.92
N THR A 521 -3.41 6.19 19.06
CA THR A 521 -2.70 7.42 18.68
C THR A 521 -2.91 7.80 17.22
N VAL A 522 -2.95 6.79 16.31
CA VAL A 522 -3.23 6.98 14.88
C VAL A 522 -4.60 7.57 14.65
N PHE A 523 -5.59 7.12 15.41
CA PHE A 523 -6.97 7.60 15.31
C PHE A 523 -7.09 9.01 15.86
N ASP A 524 -6.42 9.30 16.96
CA ASP A 524 -6.39 10.65 17.58
C ASP A 524 -5.69 11.65 16.64
N ASP A 525 -4.62 11.25 15.95
CA ASP A 525 -3.96 12.04 14.92
C ASP A 525 -4.91 12.38 13.77
N PHE A 526 -5.70 11.40 13.32
CA PHE A 526 -6.66 11.60 12.23
C PHE A 526 -7.81 12.54 12.64
N PHE A 527 -8.28 12.44 13.89
CA PHE A 527 -9.27 13.36 14.41
C PHE A 527 -8.73 14.78 14.47
N ALA A 528 -7.49 14.96 14.92
CA ALA A 528 -6.84 16.27 14.93
C ALA A 528 -6.70 16.87 13.51
N ALA A 529 -6.39 16.03 12.51
CA ALA A 529 -6.36 16.47 11.11
C ALA A 529 -7.75 16.91 10.62
N ALA A 530 -8.81 16.18 10.95
CA ALA A 530 -10.18 16.52 10.61
C ALA A 530 -10.63 17.85 11.30
N GLU A 531 -10.33 17.99 12.59
CA GLU A 531 -10.62 19.22 13.36
C GLU A 531 -9.85 20.41 12.80
N ARG A 532 -8.57 20.23 12.43
CA ARG A 532 -7.78 21.29 11.78
C ARG A 532 -8.39 21.77 10.46
N LEU A 533 -8.90 20.87 9.62
CA LEU A 533 -9.58 21.25 8.37
C LEU A 533 -10.84 22.09 8.64
N ILE A 534 -11.58 21.76 9.68
CA ILE A 534 -12.79 22.50 10.09
C ILE A 534 -12.41 23.87 10.67
N GLU A 535 -11.46 23.93 11.59
CA GLU A 535 -10.97 25.16 12.23
C GLU A 535 -10.36 26.15 11.23
N ALA A 536 -9.60 25.63 10.26
CA ALA A 536 -8.99 26.43 9.20
C ALA A 536 -10.02 26.92 8.15
N GLY A 537 -11.29 26.51 8.26
CA GLY A 537 -12.35 26.94 7.34
C GLY A 537 -12.31 26.26 5.97
N PHE A 538 -11.55 25.19 5.79
CA PHE A 538 -11.56 24.41 4.54
C PHE A 538 -12.90 23.67 4.36
N THR A 539 -13.49 23.20 5.45
CA THR A 539 -14.73 22.41 5.45
C THR A 539 -15.50 22.61 6.76
N ASN A 540 -16.55 21.84 6.93
CA ASN A 540 -17.29 21.67 8.18
C ASN A 540 -17.84 20.22 8.25
N SER A 541 -18.42 19.82 9.38
CA SER A 541 -18.89 18.44 9.59
C SER A 541 -19.99 17.96 8.61
N VAL A 542 -20.71 18.86 7.92
CA VAL A 542 -21.72 18.48 6.90
C VAL A 542 -21.14 18.42 5.48
N HIS A 543 -19.90 18.83 5.29
CA HIS A 543 -19.17 18.79 4.02
C HIS A 543 -17.87 18.00 4.10
N LEU A 544 -17.56 17.37 5.26
CA LEU A 544 -16.39 16.52 5.43
C LEU A 544 -16.75 15.04 5.25
N GLY A 545 -16.15 14.41 4.24
CA GLY A 545 -16.15 12.96 4.02
C GLY A 545 -14.79 12.37 4.27
N ILE A 546 -14.75 11.07 4.55
CA ILE A 546 -13.49 10.33 4.74
C ILE A 546 -13.48 9.06 3.92
N THR A 547 -12.30 8.66 3.46
CA THR A 547 -12.10 7.42 2.70
C THR A 547 -10.78 6.77 3.05
N GLY A 548 -10.77 5.43 3.11
CA GLY A 548 -9.56 4.64 3.34
C GLY A 548 -9.76 3.16 3.05
N ARG A 549 -8.65 2.46 2.78
CA ARG A 549 -8.63 1.04 2.38
C ARG A 549 -7.67 0.25 3.27
N SER A 550 -7.94 -1.05 3.45
CA SER A 550 -7.08 -1.95 4.23
C SER A 550 -6.88 -1.43 5.67
N ASN A 551 -5.66 -1.18 6.13
CA ASN A 551 -5.40 -0.47 7.39
C ASN A 551 -6.05 0.93 7.43
N GLY A 552 -6.10 1.65 6.29
CA GLY A 552 -6.90 2.87 6.16
C GLY A 552 -8.41 2.63 6.32
N GLY A 553 -8.90 1.43 5.98
CA GLY A 553 -10.26 0.99 6.27
C GLY A 553 -10.51 0.78 7.77
N LEU A 554 -9.52 0.25 8.51
CA LEU A 554 -9.56 0.21 9.98
C LEU A 554 -9.66 1.63 10.55
N LEU A 555 -8.86 2.56 10.04
CA LEU A 555 -8.89 3.97 10.42
C LEU A 555 -10.29 4.58 10.21
N MET A 556 -10.90 4.31 9.04
CA MET A 556 -12.27 4.80 8.75
C MET A 556 -13.30 4.19 9.70
N GLY A 557 -13.20 2.90 10.00
CA GLY A 557 -14.08 2.23 10.97
C GLY A 557 -13.93 2.77 12.39
N ALA A 558 -12.69 3.07 12.81
CA ALA A 558 -12.42 3.71 14.09
C ALA A 558 -12.99 5.15 14.13
N ALA A 559 -12.81 5.92 13.07
CA ALA A 559 -13.35 7.27 12.96
C ALA A 559 -14.88 7.28 13.00
N LEU A 560 -15.52 6.40 12.23
CA LEU A 560 -16.96 6.21 12.19
C LEU A 560 -17.57 5.91 13.58
N THR A 561 -16.87 5.09 14.39
CA THR A 561 -17.41 4.60 15.67
C THR A 561 -17.01 5.45 16.87
N GLN A 562 -15.92 6.21 16.79
CA GLN A 562 -15.41 7.04 17.88
C GLN A 562 -15.83 8.51 17.78
N ARG A 563 -15.87 9.06 16.56
CA ARG A 563 -16.17 10.49 16.31
C ARG A 563 -17.18 10.67 15.16
N PRO A 564 -18.35 9.99 15.20
CA PRO A 564 -19.35 10.04 14.13
C PRO A 564 -19.84 11.46 13.79
N GLU A 565 -19.76 12.37 14.75
CA GLU A 565 -20.24 13.76 14.59
C GLU A 565 -19.33 14.63 13.70
N LEU A 566 -18.08 14.23 13.46
CA LEU A 566 -17.14 14.98 12.63
C LEU A 566 -17.42 14.82 11.13
N PHE A 567 -18.06 13.73 10.73
CA PHE A 567 -18.12 13.29 9.33
C PHE A 567 -19.56 13.21 8.82
N GLN A 568 -19.77 13.61 7.57
CA GLN A 568 -21.05 13.47 6.87
C GLN A 568 -21.13 12.14 6.09
N ALA A 569 -20.00 11.67 5.58
CA ALA A 569 -19.91 10.47 4.76
C ALA A 569 -18.61 9.70 5.02
N VAL A 570 -18.68 8.38 5.00
CA VAL A 570 -17.54 7.47 5.22
C VAL A 570 -17.53 6.40 4.15
N VAL A 571 -16.43 6.27 3.41
CA VAL A 571 -16.16 5.16 2.49
C VAL A 571 -15.10 4.26 3.10
N VAL A 572 -15.42 2.97 3.25
CA VAL A 572 -14.59 1.98 3.95
C VAL A 572 -14.30 0.82 3.01
N GLY A 573 -13.07 0.73 2.54
CA GLY A 573 -12.67 -0.25 1.54
C GLY A 573 -11.83 -1.40 2.08
N VAL A 574 -12.17 -2.63 1.75
CA VAL A 574 -11.43 -3.88 2.09
C VAL A 574 -10.83 -3.85 3.52
N PRO A 575 -11.65 -3.56 4.54
CA PRO A 575 -11.19 -3.10 5.84
C PRO A 575 -10.99 -4.23 6.86
N LEU A 576 -10.10 -3.98 7.86
CA LEU A 576 -10.06 -4.76 9.10
C LEU A 576 -10.95 -4.06 10.14
N LEU A 577 -12.05 -4.69 10.57
CA LEU A 577 -13.03 -4.05 11.47
C LEU A 577 -13.32 -4.86 12.74
N ASP A 578 -13.16 -6.17 12.69
CA ASP A 578 -13.19 -7.05 13.86
C ASP A 578 -11.76 -7.40 14.27
N MET A 579 -11.22 -6.62 15.20
CA MET A 579 -9.83 -6.75 15.61
C MET A 579 -9.60 -7.87 16.65
N LEU A 580 -10.66 -8.52 17.12
CA LEU A 580 -10.51 -9.68 18.00
C LEU A 580 -10.28 -10.97 17.22
N ARG A 581 -10.84 -11.05 16.01
CA ARG A 581 -10.82 -12.28 15.20
C ARG A 581 -9.96 -12.17 13.95
N TYR A 582 -9.42 -10.99 13.61
CA TYR A 582 -8.72 -10.72 12.35
C TYR A 582 -7.61 -11.74 12.04
N HIS A 583 -6.84 -12.14 13.07
CA HIS A 583 -5.67 -13.01 12.94
C HIS A 583 -6.03 -14.49 12.67
N HIS A 584 -7.33 -14.83 12.66
CA HIS A 584 -7.82 -16.16 12.27
C HIS A 584 -8.13 -16.26 10.77
N PHE A 585 -8.06 -15.17 10.02
CA PHE A 585 -8.44 -15.14 8.61
C PHE A 585 -7.21 -15.02 7.70
N LEU A 586 -7.14 -15.86 6.65
CA LEU A 586 -6.17 -15.78 5.56
C LEU A 586 -4.73 -15.59 6.08
N ILE A 587 -4.01 -14.58 5.54
CA ILE A 587 -2.63 -14.28 5.93
C ILE A 587 -2.52 -13.36 7.16
N ALA A 588 -3.65 -12.94 7.76
CA ALA A 588 -3.66 -11.82 8.69
C ALA A 588 -2.90 -12.05 10.01
N ARG A 589 -2.52 -13.29 10.32
CA ARG A 589 -1.67 -13.61 11.47
C ARG A 589 -0.31 -12.89 11.42
N ILE A 590 0.26 -12.69 10.22
CA ILE A 590 1.54 -11.97 10.07
C ILE A 590 1.46 -10.52 10.56
N TRP A 591 0.25 -9.94 10.61
CA TRP A 591 0.02 -8.58 11.10
C TRP A 591 -0.02 -8.47 12.62
N ALA A 592 0.17 -9.58 13.35
CA ALA A 592 0.26 -9.54 14.81
C ALA A 592 1.50 -8.75 15.30
N SER A 593 2.52 -8.60 14.46
CA SER A 593 3.64 -7.70 14.73
C SER A 593 3.22 -6.24 14.78
N GLU A 594 2.22 -5.83 13.99
CA GLU A 594 1.69 -4.46 13.90
C GLU A 594 0.54 -4.21 14.88
N TYR A 595 -0.40 -5.17 15.02
CA TYR A 595 -1.63 -4.96 15.80
C TYR A 595 -1.64 -5.70 17.15
N GLY A 596 -0.89 -6.78 17.29
CA GLY A 596 -1.04 -7.74 18.39
C GLY A 596 -2.07 -8.83 18.11
N SER A 597 -2.25 -9.78 19.03
CA SER A 597 -3.20 -10.88 18.93
C SER A 597 -4.14 -10.91 20.14
N ALA A 598 -5.44 -11.06 19.90
CA ALA A 598 -6.43 -11.21 20.96
C ALA A 598 -6.25 -12.51 21.78
N ASP A 599 -5.46 -13.48 21.30
CA ASP A 599 -5.09 -14.69 22.04
C ASP A 599 -4.29 -14.38 23.32
N LYS A 600 -3.66 -13.20 23.39
CA LYS A 600 -2.90 -12.75 24.55
C LYS A 600 -3.71 -11.76 25.39
N PRO A 601 -3.89 -11.99 26.70
CA PRO A 601 -4.74 -11.14 27.56
C PRO A 601 -4.42 -9.65 27.52
N ALA A 602 -3.15 -9.29 27.52
CA ALA A 602 -2.72 -7.90 27.48
C ALA A 602 -3.02 -7.24 26.14
N GLU A 603 -2.89 -7.98 25.02
CA GLU A 603 -3.14 -7.49 23.67
C GLU A 603 -4.66 -7.45 23.37
N PHE A 604 -5.45 -8.42 23.87
CA PHE A 604 -6.90 -8.38 23.82
C PHE A 604 -7.47 -7.07 24.39
N ALA A 605 -6.94 -6.61 25.52
CA ALA A 605 -7.46 -5.44 26.20
C ALA A 605 -7.45 -4.17 25.32
N TYR A 606 -6.35 -3.90 24.60
CA TYR A 606 -6.30 -2.75 23.71
C TYR A 606 -6.99 -2.99 22.38
N LEU A 607 -6.94 -4.20 21.81
CA LEU A 607 -7.68 -4.57 20.59
C LEU A 607 -9.18 -4.39 20.77
N HIS A 608 -9.75 -4.92 21.85
CA HIS A 608 -11.17 -4.77 22.17
C HIS A 608 -11.57 -3.30 22.36
N ARG A 609 -10.71 -2.51 22.99
CA ARG A 609 -10.98 -1.08 23.26
C ARG A 609 -11.18 -0.28 21.99
N TYR A 610 -10.44 -0.56 20.90
CA TYR A 610 -10.56 0.20 19.66
C TYR A 610 -11.27 -0.52 18.52
N SER A 611 -11.49 -1.84 18.58
CA SER A 611 -12.11 -2.64 17.52
C SER A 611 -13.41 -2.02 17.00
N PRO A 612 -13.48 -1.55 15.74
CA PRO A 612 -14.63 -0.81 15.25
C PRO A 612 -15.95 -1.58 15.36
N TYR A 613 -15.92 -2.87 14.99
CA TYR A 613 -17.09 -3.75 15.06
C TYR A 613 -17.70 -3.80 16.48
N HIS A 614 -16.86 -3.87 17.51
CA HIS A 614 -17.27 -3.99 18.91
C HIS A 614 -17.68 -2.65 19.55
N ARG A 615 -17.30 -1.53 18.93
CA ARG A 615 -17.63 -0.17 19.42
C ARG A 615 -18.98 0.37 18.94
N ILE A 616 -19.65 -0.32 18.02
CA ILE A 616 -20.97 0.10 17.54
C ILE A 616 -21.97 0.13 18.69
N LYS A 617 -22.64 1.26 18.85
CA LYS A 617 -23.66 1.52 19.89
C LYS A 617 -25.03 1.68 19.25
N PRO A 618 -26.03 0.87 19.67
CA PRO A 618 -27.41 1.00 19.19
C PRO A 618 -27.97 2.42 19.39
N GLY A 619 -28.73 2.91 18.43
CA GLY A 619 -29.39 4.21 18.49
C GLY A 619 -28.50 5.43 18.21
N THR A 620 -27.21 5.23 17.90
CA THR A 620 -26.32 6.30 17.47
C THR A 620 -26.66 6.70 16.03
N ALA A 621 -26.76 8.01 15.78
CA ALA A 621 -26.89 8.53 14.41
C ALA A 621 -25.52 8.54 13.71
N TYR A 622 -25.17 7.42 13.11
CA TYR A 622 -23.93 7.28 12.34
C TYR A 622 -24.00 8.06 11.01
N PRO A 623 -22.87 8.57 10.48
CA PRO A 623 -22.83 9.18 9.16
C PRO A 623 -23.21 8.20 8.05
N ALA A 624 -23.55 8.72 6.87
CA ALA A 624 -23.75 7.87 5.71
C ALA A 624 -22.49 7.06 5.42
N THR A 625 -22.62 5.76 5.28
CA THR A 625 -21.48 4.85 5.19
C THR A 625 -21.61 3.94 3.97
N PHE A 626 -20.55 3.83 3.18
CA PHE A 626 -20.41 2.87 2.11
C PHE A 626 -19.22 1.95 2.39
N LEU A 627 -19.52 0.70 2.74
CA LEU A 627 -18.52 -0.35 2.90
C LEU A 627 -18.43 -1.16 1.61
N TRP A 628 -17.21 -1.51 1.21
CA TRP A 628 -17.01 -2.43 0.10
C TRP A 628 -15.90 -3.43 0.41
N ALA A 629 -16.02 -4.62 -0.15
CA ALA A 629 -15.07 -5.71 -0.04
C ALA A 629 -14.85 -6.36 -1.41
N ALA A 630 -13.80 -7.15 -1.52
CA ALA A 630 -13.47 -7.95 -2.70
C ALA A 630 -13.59 -9.43 -2.35
N HIS A 631 -14.37 -10.19 -3.13
CA HIS A 631 -14.65 -11.59 -2.82
C HIS A 631 -13.42 -12.49 -2.84
N LYS A 632 -12.49 -12.20 -3.76
CA LYS A 632 -11.20 -12.91 -3.92
C LYS A 632 -10.04 -12.28 -3.16
N ASP A 633 -10.35 -11.44 -2.17
CA ASP A 633 -9.31 -10.82 -1.35
C ASP A 633 -8.52 -11.89 -0.58
N SER A 634 -7.25 -12.05 -0.92
CA SER A 634 -6.34 -13.00 -0.29
C SER A 634 -5.60 -12.44 0.92
N ARG A 635 -5.84 -11.14 1.25
CA ARG A 635 -5.21 -10.44 2.38
C ARG A 635 -6.21 -10.23 3.51
N VAL A 636 -7.30 -9.50 3.24
CA VAL A 636 -8.32 -9.10 4.22
C VAL A 636 -9.64 -9.79 3.91
N ASP A 637 -10.08 -10.67 4.79
CA ASP A 637 -11.32 -11.41 4.61
C ASP A 637 -12.54 -10.47 4.51
N PRO A 638 -13.43 -10.63 3.51
CA PRO A 638 -14.67 -9.87 3.37
C PRO A 638 -15.60 -9.91 4.58
N ALA A 639 -15.45 -10.91 5.45
CA ALA A 639 -16.20 -11.07 6.69
C ALA A 639 -16.18 -9.80 7.56
N HIS A 640 -15.06 -9.08 7.59
CA HIS A 640 -14.95 -7.82 8.33
C HIS A 640 -15.99 -6.79 7.88
N ALA A 641 -16.10 -6.58 6.58
CA ALA A 641 -17.06 -5.62 6.02
C ALA A 641 -18.50 -6.13 6.12
N ARG A 642 -18.74 -7.44 5.90
CA ARG A 642 -20.06 -8.08 6.04
C ARG A 642 -20.60 -7.90 7.46
N LYS A 643 -19.84 -8.31 8.47
CA LYS A 643 -20.22 -8.21 9.89
C LYS A 643 -20.46 -6.78 10.33
N MET A 644 -19.54 -5.87 9.95
CA MET A 644 -19.66 -4.44 10.27
C MET A 644 -20.93 -3.84 9.67
N THR A 645 -21.25 -4.15 8.42
CA THR A 645 -22.46 -3.67 7.74
C THR A 645 -23.71 -4.10 8.47
N ALA A 646 -23.81 -5.38 8.79
CA ALA A 646 -24.96 -5.96 9.50
C ALA A 646 -25.19 -5.26 10.86
N ARG A 647 -24.11 -5.13 11.64
CA ARG A 647 -24.17 -4.53 12.97
C ARG A 647 -24.47 -3.04 12.91
N LEU A 648 -23.90 -2.32 11.94
CA LEU A 648 -24.11 -0.89 11.75
C LEU A 648 -25.55 -0.59 11.30
N GLN A 649 -26.10 -1.38 10.35
CA GLN A 649 -27.49 -1.28 9.92
C GLN A 649 -28.47 -1.49 11.06
N ALA A 650 -28.21 -2.47 11.92
CA ALA A 650 -29.05 -2.74 13.09
C ALA A 650 -28.96 -1.66 14.19
N ALA A 651 -27.85 -0.98 14.29
CA ALA A 651 -27.58 0.02 15.33
C ALA A 651 -27.92 1.46 14.91
N GLN A 652 -28.14 1.73 13.61
CA GLN A 652 -28.33 3.06 13.06
C GLN A 652 -29.55 3.77 13.67
N GLY A 653 -29.32 4.85 14.42
CA GLY A 653 -30.36 5.67 15.02
C GLY A 653 -30.84 6.84 14.17
N GLY A 654 -30.14 7.13 13.06
CA GLY A 654 -30.48 8.19 12.10
C GLY A 654 -31.06 7.62 10.79
N LEU A 655 -31.29 8.49 9.82
CA LEU A 655 -31.78 8.14 8.48
C LEU A 655 -30.67 7.91 7.46
N ALA A 656 -29.41 8.22 7.81
CA ALA A 656 -28.29 8.11 6.89
C ALA A 656 -28.05 6.67 6.44
N PRO A 657 -27.88 6.41 5.14
CA PRO A 657 -27.76 5.05 4.60
C PRO A 657 -26.47 4.37 5.01
N VAL A 658 -26.57 3.06 5.27
CA VAL A 658 -25.44 2.15 5.36
C VAL A 658 -25.55 1.21 4.17
N LEU A 659 -24.57 1.34 3.25
CA LEU A 659 -24.49 0.61 2.00
C LEU A 659 -23.36 -0.41 2.07
N TYR A 660 -23.53 -1.53 1.38
CA TYR A 660 -22.52 -2.56 1.23
C TYR A 660 -22.48 -3.12 -0.18
N ARG A 661 -21.28 -3.29 -0.72
CA ARG A 661 -21.05 -4.00 -1.97
C ARG A 661 -19.85 -4.93 -1.84
N GLU A 662 -20.00 -6.14 -2.37
CA GLU A 662 -18.90 -7.08 -2.55
C GLU A 662 -18.64 -7.30 -4.04
N GLU A 663 -17.40 -7.09 -4.45
CA GLU A 663 -16.97 -7.21 -5.84
C GLU A 663 -16.54 -8.66 -6.10
N GLY A 664 -17.19 -9.35 -7.05
CA GLY A 664 -17.13 -10.81 -7.17
C GLY A 664 -15.80 -11.40 -7.66
N GLN A 665 -15.16 -10.78 -8.67
CA GLN A 665 -13.97 -11.34 -9.34
C GLN A 665 -12.76 -10.43 -9.22
N VAL A 666 -12.52 -9.91 -8.02
CA VAL A 666 -11.39 -9.02 -7.74
C VAL A 666 -10.79 -9.32 -6.38
N GLY A 667 -9.48 -9.13 -6.25
CA GLY A 667 -8.73 -9.24 -5.02
C GLY A 667 -8.53 -7.90 -4.31
N HIS A 668 -7.56 -7.83 -3.41
CA HIS A 668 -7.30 -6.68 -2.53
C HIS A 668 -7.00 -5.37 -3.26
N GLY A 669 -6.54 -5.42 -4.50
CA GLY A 669 -6.22 -4.23 -5.29
C GLY A 669 -5.48 -4.51 -6.60
N MET A 670 -4.98 -5.71 -6.79
CA MET A 670 -4.30 -6.14 -8.01
C MET A 670 -5.28 -6.74 -9.03
N GLY A 671 -4.89 -6.81 -10.29
CA GLY A 671 -5.60 -7.56 -11.34
C GLY A 671 -6.95 -6.99 -11.79
N LYS A 672 -7.44 -5.89 -11.22
CA LYS A 672 -8.72 -5.30 -11.57
C LYS A 672 -8.64 -4.54 -12.90
N PRO A 673 -9.43 -4.89 -13.94
CA PRO A 673 -9.47 -4.16 -15.21
C PRO A 673 -9.80 -2.68 -15.03
N LEU A 674 -9.27 -1.83 -15.91
CA LEU A 674 -9.43 -0.38 -15.82
C LEU A 674 -10.90 0.07 -15.76
N SER A 675 -11.75 -0.55 -16.59
CA SER A 675 -13.20 -0.26 -16.61
C SER A 675 -13.89 -0.59 -15.29
N TRP A 676 -13.48 -1.68 -14.63
CA TRP A 676 -14.00 -2.07 -13.33
C TRP A 676 -13.49 -1.16 -12.22
N GLN A 677 -12.21 -0.73 -12.32
CA GLN A 677 -11.67 0.30 -11.41
C GLN A 677 -12.49 1.59 -11.54
N ALA A 678 -12.76 2.06 -12.76
CA ALA A 678 -13.56 3.25 -13.00
C ALA A 678 -14.98 3.14 -12.45
N ALA A 679 -15.62 1.97 -12.58
CA ALA A 679 -16.93 1.73 -11.99
C ALA A 679 -16.89 1.82 -10.47
N SER A 680 -15.95 1.12 -9.83
CA SER A 680 -15.81 1.08 -8.37
C SER A 680 -15.44 2.44 -7.78
N GLN A 681 -14.41 3.09 -8.31
CA GLN A 681 -13.95 4.39 -7.80
C GLN A 681 -14.96 5.51 -8.10
N GLY A 682 -15.57 5.47 -9.30
CA GLY A 682 -16.64 6.42 -9.64
C GLY A 682 -17.85 6.31 -8.72
N ASP A 683 -18.19 5.10 -8.26
CA ASP A 683 -19.26 4.88 -7.29
C ASP A 683 -18.92 5.42 -5.89
N GLN A 684 -17.70 5.22 -5.44
CA GLN A 684 -17.21 5.75 -4.17
C GLN A 684 -17.22 7.29 -4.20
N LEU A 685 -16.68 7.89 -5.26
CA LEU A 685 -16.71 9.34 -5.46
C LEU A 685 -18.13 9.87 -5.63
N GLY A 686 -19.01 9.14 -6.34
CA GLY A 686 -20.43 9.47 -6.51
C GLY A 686 -21.19 9.48 -5.18
N PHE A 687 -20.95 8.49 -4.34
CA PHE A 687 -21.49 8.45 -2.99
C PHE A 687 -21.03 9.66 -2.16
N LEU A 688 -19.74 9.97 -2.19
CA LEU A 688 -19.19 11.14 -1.49
C LEU A 688 -19.78 12.46 -2.05
N ALA A 689 -19.85 12.60 -3.38
CA ALA A 689 -20.41 13.80 -4.02
C ALA A 689 -21.87 14.01 -3.62
N TRP A 690 -22.69 12.96 -3.69
CA TRP A 690 -24.07 13.00 -3.22
C TRP A 690 -24.18 13.43 -1.76
N ARG A 691 -23.38 12.85 -0.88
CA ARG A 691 -23.49 13.09 0.57
C ARG A 691 -22.93 14.44 1.02
N LEU A 692 -21.89 14.92 0.35
CA LEU A 692 -21.21 16.18 0.66
C LEU A 692 -21.79 17.38 -0.12
N GLY A 693 -22.68 17.12 -1.07
CA GLY A 693 -23.31 18.16 -1.89
C GLY A 693 -22.40 18.73 -2.98
N LEU A 694 -21.41 17.95 -3.47
CA LEU A 694 -20.59 18.33 -4.61
C LEU A 694 -21.43 18.18 -5.88
N LYS A 695 -21.64 19.28 -6.59
CA LYS A 695 -22.31 19.26 -7.89
C LYS A 695 -21.30 18.91 -8.97
N VAL A 696 -21.62 17.90 -9.75
CA VAL A 696 -20.77 17.44 -10.85
C VAL A 696 -21.54 17.60 -12.14
N ASP A 697 -21.02 18.43 -13.04
CA ASP A 697 -21.62 18.60 -14.36
C ASP A 697 -21.50 17.27 -15.14
N PRO A 698 -22.53 16.91 -15.93
CA PRO A 698 -22.45 15.76 -16.81
C PRO A 698 -21.23 15.87 -17.74
N PRO A 699 -20.65 14.77 -18.19
CA PRO A 699 -19.57 14.82 -19.17
C PRO A 699 -20.07 15.54 -20.42
N ALA A 700 -19.21 16.42 -20.97
CA ALA A 700 -19.51 17.19 -22.16
C ALA A 700 -19.73 16.30 -23.40
#